data_c5eb65435d197aedd5080d3b48dae226
#
_entry.id   c5eb65435d197aedd5080d3b48dae226
#
_cell.length_a   1.000
_cell.length_b   1.000
_cell.length_c   1.000
_cell.angle_alpha   90.00
_cell.angle_beta   90.00
_cell.angle_gamma   90.00
#
_symmetry.space_group_name_H-M   'P 1'
#
loop_
_entity.id
_entity.type
_entity.pdbx_description
1 polymer ?
#
loop_
_entity_poly.entity_id
_entity_poly.type
_entity_poly.pdbx_seq_one_letter_code
_entity_poly.pdbx_strand_id
1 'polypeptide(L)'
;MKWKTSRRSFVQSAAASVVPAVLMQMRPGVAKALGSLGADTPEAAGDAAWKNAGVVDTARSPFAKLRPVPVRAVEIQEGFWSKRRTTNVDSSIPSMHDELIDHGRMDNFLRLEGKSTQPQKGPVFSDSDIYKWMEAVGFVLQSGDRPSLRATTESMIRDVVAIQEPSGYLNTYYQDDRKALRMQYDVQTTGHELYCLGHMLQGAIAIYRANGDRTLLDAGIRFVDGYLLPNFGPRANQKGIVSGHPEIEMALMELYRTTGERKYVDLAGYILHGDSRIPLRQQQVVYMYCGIPFPQRTRLEGHAVRAMYACCGATDYYLETGDPAYWKTLNTLWEDLNQHQLYVTGGVGARETGEAFGDAYELPNARAYGESCAAIGMMMWNWRMLAASGEARFTDVIERALYNGINSGMSLDGRTYCYRNPLAFDPKGDSSDRHAPEGKIRNPWYDTTCCPPNLERTFASLPGYFYSTSDDGVYVHLYDNSAMSWRLKDGSAVRIQQTTKYPWEGTVKITVSPAEAREFVLHVRIPGWSAKNTVKVNGAVVSDVRAGAYLPIKRRWTAGDTVELSFDMTTRLLKANPAVNEDRGRVAFQRGPVVFCMEGLDQANKAGNLVGYTAKLDGESSVRYEADLLGGVVVLEHPGAVAQSAADTGLYYSANASEKVTENAATLRLIPYYAWSNRAPSTMQVWVPYRYS
;
A
#
# COMPACT_ATOMS: atom_id res chain seq x y z
N MET A 1 -49.82 -2.77 2.81
CA MET A 1 -50.53 -1.46 2.97
C MET A 1 -49.55 -0.37 2.58
N LYS A 2 -49.86 0.35 1.51
CA LYS A 2 -49.03 1.43 0.93
C LYS A 2 -49.00 2.64 1.85
N TRP A 3 -47.82 3.30 1.95
CA TRP A 3 -47.78 4.77 2.03
C TRP A 3 -46.59 5.29 1.25
N LYS A 4 -46.94 6.02 0.20
CA LYS A 4 -46.10 6.89 -0.63
C LYS A 4 -46.19 8.33 -0.10
N THR A 5 -45.27 9.13 -0.58
CA THR A 5 -45.24 10.61 -0.76
C THR A 5 -44.36 11.34 0.26
N SER A 6 -43.63 12.38 -0.07
CA SER A 6 -43.43 13.09 -1.35
C SER A 6 -42.30 14.13 -1.17
N ARG A 7 -41.68 14.44 -2.30
CA ARG A 7 -40.73 15.57 -2.53
C ARG A 7 -41.44 16.94 -2.38
N ARG A 8 -40.69 17.96 -2.02
CA ARG A 8 -40.60 19.35 -2.58
C ARG A 8 -40.16 20.31 -1.50
N SER A 9 -39.03 20.92 -1.66
CA SER A 9 -38.65 22.17 -2.36
C SER A 9 -39.00 23.44 -1.60
N PHE A 10 -37.96 24.18 -1.24
CA PHE A 10 -38.10 25.65 -1.17
C PHE A 10 -36.83 26.28 -1.81
N VAL A 11 -37.11 27.08 -2.82
CA VAL A 11 -36.23 27.93 -3.61
C VAL A 11 -36.63 29.37 -3.36
N GLN A 12 -35.65 30.28 -3.41
CA GLN A 12 -35.72 31.72 -3.72
C GLN A 12 -35.90 32.72 -2.58
N SER A 13 -34.97 33.67 -2.46
CA SER A 13 -34.92 35.00 -3.10
C SER A 13 -33.56 35.62 -2.78
N ALA A 14 -32.74 35.99 -3.64
CA ALA A 14 -32.67 36.99 -4.71
C ALA A 14 -32.54 38.44 -4.27
N ALA A 15 -31.47 39.03 -4.75
CA ALA A 15 -31.22 40.36 -5.32
C ALA A 15 -30.76 41.46 -4.31
N ALA A 16 -29.91 42.41 -4.61
CA ALA A 16 -29.17 42.81 -5.80
C ALA A 16 -28.10 43.84 -5.43
N SER A 17 -27.03 43.82 -6.22
CA SER A 17 -26.30 44.92 -6.88
C SER A 17 -25.69 46.08 -6.06
N VAL A 18 -24.40 46.30 -6.33
CA VAL A 18 -23.81 47.42 -7.09
C VAL A 18 -22.29 47.33 -7.13
N VAL A 19 -21.67 47.34 -8.30
CA VAL A 19 -20.28 47.67 -8.60
C VAL A 19 -20.25 49.19 -8.90
N PRO A 20 -19.20 49.97 -8.68
CA PRO A 20 -17.92 49.85 -9.32
C PRO A 20 -16.66 50.35 -8.56
N ALA A 21 -15.53 50.06 -9.13
CA ALA A 21 -14.40 50.91 -9.42
C ALA A 21 -13.03 50.32 -9.09
N VAL A 22 -12.27 50.17 -10.16
CA VAL A 22 -10.85 49.86 -10.26
C VAL A 22 -9.99 50.84 -9.47
N LEU A 23 -9.05 50.32 -8.71
CA LEU A 23 -7.73 50.96 -8.51
C LEU A 23 -6.68 49.89 -8.24
N MET A 24 -5.74 49.89 -9.16
CA MET A 24 -4.50 49.14 -9.19
C MET A 24 -3.62 49.52 -8.00
N GLN A 25 -3.28 48.60 -7.12
CA GLN A 25 -2.08 48.74 -6.27
C GLN A 25 -1.48 47.37 -5.94
N MET A 26 -0.18 47.35 -5.93
CA MET A 26 0.72 46.20 -5.86
C MET A 26 0.51 45.31 -4.63
N ARG A 27 0.72 44.02 -4.85
CA ARG A 27 0.60 42.91 -3.88
C ARG A 27 1.67 42.96 -2.78
N PRO A 28 1.29 42.84 -1.52
CA PRO A 28 2.11 42.24 -0.49
C PRO A 28 1.45 40.89 -0.10
N GLY A 29 1.73 39.84 -0.86
CA GLY A 29 1.14 38.50 -0.65
C GLY A 29 2.12 37.44 -0.14
N VAL A 30 3.41 37.76 -0.03
CA VAL A 30 4.45 36.80 0.37
C VAL A 30 4.71 36.75 1.89
N ALA A 31 4.41 37.85 2.59
CA ALA A 31 4.63 37.92 4.04
C ALA A 31 3.54 37.22 4.89
N LYS A 32 2.35 36.94 4.33
CA LYS A 32 1.24 36.34 5.07
C LYS A 32 1.21 34.81 5.05
N ALA A 33 1.93 34.18 4.10
CA ALA A 33 2.06 32.72 4.06
C ALA A 33 3.14 32.17 5.02
N LEU A 34 4.08 33.03 5.45
CA LEU A 34 5.07 32.68 6.48
C LEU A 34 4.59 33.03 7.91
N GLY A 35 3.58 33.85 8.04
CA GLY A 35 3.03 34.30 9.33
C GLY A 35 2.00 33.35 9.97
N SER A 36 1.60 32.26 9.32
CA SER A 36 0.74 31.23 9.91
C SER A 36 1.52 29.95 10.30
N LEU A 37 2.82 29.94 10.18
CA LEU A 37 3.66 29.11 11.05
C LEU A 37 3.64 29.81 12.41
N GLY A 38 2.53 29.67 13.13
CA GLY A 38 2.45 30.04 14.52
C GLY A 38 3.70 29.48 15.17
N ALA A 39 4.50 30.36 15.78
CA ALA A 39 5.52 29.97 16.71
C ALA A 39 4.78 29.24 17.84
N ASP A 40 4.49 27.94 17.67
CA ASP A 40 4.30 27.06 18.79
C ASP A 40 5.59 27.20 19.59
N THR A 41 5.49 27.96 20.69
CA THR A 41 6.50 27.94 21.75
C THR A 41 6.89 26.48 21.96
N PRO A 42 8.17 26.16 22.23
CA PRO A 42 8.56 24.79 22.49
C PRO A 42 7.73 24.29 23.67
N GLU A 43 6.61 23.62 23.38
CA GLU A 43 5.91 22.80 24.35
C GLU A 43 6.94 21.84 24.92
N ALA A 44 6.97 21.73 26.24
CA ALA A 44 7.86 20.87 26.97
C ALA A 44 7.97 19.51 26.29
N ALA A 45 9.17 19.01 26.08
CA ALA A 45 9.52 17.88 25.20
C ALA A 45 8.87 16.51 25.62
N GLY A 46 7.85 16.52 26.45
CA GLY A 46 7.13 15.35 26.97
C GLY A 46 5.77 15.08 26.32
N ASP A 47 4.92 16.09 26.15
CA ASP A 47 3.48 15.84 25.93
C ASP A 47 3.03 15.80 24.47
N ALA A 48 3.83 16.16 23.49
CA ALA A 48 3.44 16.21 22.09
C ALA A 48 4.35 15.42 21.13
N ALA A 49 5.21 14.53 21.66
CA ALA A 49 6.13 13.71 20.84
C ALA A 49 5.37 12.84 19.81
N TRP A 50 4.13 12.43 20.11
CA TRP A 50 3.27 11.65 19.24
C TRP A 50 2.94 12.36 17.90
N LYS A 51 2.90 13.71 17.89
CA LYS A 51 2.63 14.48 16.67
C LYS A 51 3.75 14.36 15.64
N ASN A 52 4.95 13.98 16.05
CA ASN A 52 6.15 14.00 15.24
C ASN A 52 6.54 12.64 14.66
N ALA A 53 5.78 11.59 14.97
CA ALA A 53 6.04 10.24 14.50
C ALA A 53 5.59 10.04 13.04
N GLY A 54 6.43 9.40 12.23
CA GLY A 54 6.07 8.96 10.87
C GLY A 54 5.17 7.72 10.87
N VAL A 55 4.89 7.18 9.69
CA VAL A 55 4.12 5.92 9.54
C VAL A 55 4.79 4.78 10.31
N VAL A 56 6.11 4.70 10.22
CA VAL A 56 6.98 3.86 11.06
C VAL A 56 7.93 4.83 11.77
N ASP A 57 7.92 4.86 13.10
CA ASP A 57 8.73 5.84 13.84
C ASP A 57 10.17 5.37 14.05
N THR A 58 11.03 5.66 13.09
CA THR A 58 12.46 5.36 13.18
C THR A 58 13.30 6.54 13.71
N ALA A 59 12.67 7.57 14.27
CA ALA A 59 13.38 8.80 14.70
C ALA A 59 14.49 8.52 15.72
N ARG A 60 14.32 7.51 16.56
CA ARG A 60 15.28 7.10 17.60
C ARG A 60 15.92 5.74 17.35
N SER A 61 15.61 5.08 16.21
CA SER A 61 16.17 3.78 15.85
C SER A 61 17.65 3.90 15.51
N PRO A 62 18.56 3.23 16.25
CA PRO A 62 20.00 3.48 16.14
C PRO A 62 20.62 3.04 14.82
N PHE A 63 19.96 2.10 14.10
CA PHE A 63 20.41 1.59 12.81
C PHE A 63 19.57 2.08 11.64
N ALA A 64 18.72 3.09 11.85
CA ALA A 64 18.01 3.77 10.77
C ALA A 64 18.84 4.90 10.19
N LYS A 65 19.04 4.88 8.87
CA LYS A 65 19.65 5.99 8.13
C LYS A 65 18.64 7.09 7.85
N LEU A 66 17.38 6.71 7.57
CA LEU A 66 16.31 7.65 7.25
C LEU A 66 15.25 7.66 8.35
N ARG A 67 14.70 8.86 8.57
CA ARG A 67 13.61 9.13 9.49
C ARG A 67 12.42 9.64 8.68
N PRO A 68 11.31 8.88 8.62
CA PRO A 68 10.11 9.32 7.92
C PRO A 68 9.55 10.62 8.46
N VAL A 69 9.04 11.44 7.56
CA VAL A 69 8.32 12.67 7.92
C VAL A 69 6.89 12.29 8.33
N PRO A 70 6.32 12.90 9.39
CA PRO A 70 4.96 12.62 9.81
C PRO A 70 3.93 12.89 8.70
N VAL A 71 2.85 12.08 8.68
CA VAL A 71 1.76 12.24 7.71
C VAL A 71 1.22 13.67 7.68
N ARG A 72 1.05 14.30 8.86
CA ARG A 72 0.56 15.68 9.00
C ARG A 72 1.47 16.76 8.40
N ALA A 73 2.73 16.47 8.22
CA ALA A 73 3.70 17.40 7.67
C ALA A 73 3.73 17.43 6.14
N VAL A 74 2.98 16.54 5.49
CA VAL A 74 2.93 16.39 4.04
C VAL A 74 1.51 16.57 3.53
N GLU A 75 1.32 17.58 2.70
CA GLU A 75 0.09 17.85 1.97
C GLU A 75 0.19 17.29 0.54
N ILE A 76 -0.68 16.37 0.17
CA ILE A 76 -0.88 15.95 -1.22
C ILE A 76 -1.85 16.93 -1.85
N GLN A 77 -1.37 17.68 -2.83
CA GLN A 77 -2.13 18.71 -3.55
C GLN A 77 -2.83 18.11 -4.77
N GLU A 78 -3.61 18.91 -5.53
CA GLU A 78 -4.35 18.42 -6.70
C GLU A 78 -3.41 17.74 -7.71
N GLY A 79 -3.63 16.44 -7.94
CA GLY A 79 -2.80 15.58 -8.78
C GLY A 79 -3.34 14.16 -8.86
N PHE A 80 -2.46 13.23 -9.18
CA PHE A 80 -2.83 11.82 -9.33
C PHE A 80 -3.30 11.21 -7.99
N TRP A 81 -2.50 11.35 -6.94
CA TRP A 81 -2.79 10.72 -5.66
C TRP A 81 -3.86 11.45 -4.84
N SER A 82 -4.07 12.75 -5.06
CA SER A 82 -5.14 13.46 -4.35
C SER A 82 -6.51 12.88 -4.66
N LYS A 83 -6.79 12.54 -5.94
CA LYS A 83 -8.05 11.90 -6.34
C LYS A 83 -8.26 10.56 -5.61
N ARG A 84 -7.22 9.71 -5.57
CA ARG A 84 -7.28 8.40 -4.88
C ARG A 84 -7.50 8.55 -3.37
N ARG A 85 -6.80 9.51 -2.75
CA ARG A 85 -6.98 9.80 -1.32
C ARG A 85 -8.37 10.36 -1.01
N THR A 86 -8.88 11.28 -1.82
CA THR A 86 -10.26 11.80 -1.67
C THR A 86 -11.27 10.68 -1.80
N THR A 87 -11.14 9.81 -2.82
CA THR A 87 -11.99 8.62 -2.95
C THR A 87 -11.91 7.72 -1.70
N ASN A 88 -10.71 7.50 -1.17
CA ASN A 88 -10.54 6.68 0.03
C ASN A 88 -11.25 7.30 1.26
N VAL A 89 -11.05 8.59 1.49
CA VAL A 89 -11.60 9.30 2.67
C VAL A 89 -13.11 9.49 2.58
N ASP A 90 -13.61 9.88 1.39
CA ASP A 90 -14.99 10.34 1.23
C ASP A 90 -15.95 9.23 0.73
N SER A 91 -15.41 8.09 0.25
CA SER A 91 -16.20 6.98 -0.28
C SER A 91 -15.83 5.63 0.35
N SER A 92 -14.56 5.23 0.29
CA SER A 92 -14.12 3.88 0.70
C SER A 92 -14.29 3.66 2.20
N ILE A 93 -13.66 4.48 3.03
CA ILE A 93 -13.72 4.36 4.51
C ILE A 93 -15.16 4.41 5.04
N PRO A 94 -16.04 5.34 4.60
CA PRO A 94 -17.46 5.31 5.01
C PRO A 94 -18.21 4.06 4.52
N SER A 95 -18.02 3.65 3.27
CA SER A 95 -18.67 2.45 2.72
C SER A 95 -18.24 1.18 3.46
N MET A 96 -16.95 1.05 3.79
CA MET A 96 -16.45 -0.11 4.54
C MET A 96 -16.93 -0.11 5.98
N HIS A 97 -17.10 1.05 6.62
CA HIS A 97 -17.77 1.12 7.92
C HIS A 97 -19.16 0.47 7.86
N ASP A 98 -19.97 0.86 6.87
CA ASP A 98 -21.31 0.30 6.72
C ASP A 98 -21.28 -1.21 6.48
N GLU A 99 -20.37 -1.71 5.63
CA GLU A 99 -20.17 -3.14 5.40
C GLU A 99 -19.75 -3.89 6.69
N LEU A 100 -18.86 -3.30 7.50
CA LEU A 100 -18.43 -3.88 8.79
C LEU A 100 -19.61 -4.00 9.78
N ILE A 101 -20.48 -3.01 9.81
CA ILE A 101 -21.70 -3.03 10.63
C ILE A 101 -22.70 -4.07 10.10
N ASP A 102 -23.02 -4.03 8.82
CA ASP A 102 -24.01 -4.92 8.18
C ASP A 102 -23.61 -6.40 8.28
N HIS A 103 -22.31 -6.68 8.23
CA HIS A 103 -21.78 -8.04 8.40
C HIS A 103 -21.46 -8.39 9.86
N GLY A 104 -21.89 -7.54 10.83
CA GLY A 104 -21.87 -7.85 12.26
C GLY A 104 -20.48 -7.88 12.90
N ARG A 105 -19.50 -7.17 12.34
CA ARG A 105 -18.17 -7.08 12.94
C ARG A 105 -18.21 -6.34 14.29
N MET A 106 -18.99 -5.28 14.40
CA MET A 106 -19.23 -4.60 15.68
C MET A 106 -20.16 -5.37 16.63
N ASP A 107 -21.13 -6.13 16.10
CA ASP A 107 -21.97 -6.99 16.93
C ASP A 107 -21.15 -8.00 17.75
N ASN A 108 -19.99 -8.42 17.25
CA ASN A 108 -19.09 -9.32 17.97
C ASN A 108 -18.60 -8.71 19.30
N PHE A 109 -18.38 -7.42 19.36
CA PHE A 109 -18.03 -6.68 20.58
C PHE A 109 -19.28 -6.41 21.42
N LEU A 110 -20.34 -5.87 20.81
CA LEU A 110 -21.56 -5.46 21.49
C LEU A 110 -22.27 -6.64 22.20
N ARG A 111 -22.21 -7.87 21.67
CA ARG A 111 -22.76 -9.06 22.32
C ARG A 111 -22.06 -9.42 23.64
N LEU A 112 -20.74 -9.25 23.71
CA LEU A 112 -19.96 -9.49 24.92
C LEU A 112 -20.21 -8.40 25.98
N GLU A 113 -20.57 -7.22 25.55
CA GLU A 113 -21.02 -6.11 26.41
C GLU A 113 -22.48 -6.26 26.86
N GLY A 114 -23.25 -7.15 26.24
CA GLY A 114 -24.69 -7.32 26.50
C GLY A 114 -25.58 -6.34 25.75
N LYS A 115 -25.05 -5.59 24.78
CA LYS A 115 -25.77 -4.62 23.93
C LYS A 115 -26.37 -5.24 22.67
N SER A 116 -25.93 -6.42 22.25
CA SER A 116 -26.44 -7.17 21.09
C SER A 116 -26.73 -8.62 21.47
N THR A 117 -27.76 -9.19 20.85
CA THR A 117 -28.09 -10.63 20.96
C THR A 117 -27.67 -11.43 19.72
N GLN A 118 -27.00 -10.80 18.78
CA GLN A 118 -26.54 -11.47 17.56
C GLN A 118 -25.45 -12.51 17.89
N PRO A 119 -25.42 -13.66 17.21
CA PRO A 119 -24.33 -14.62 17.36
C PRO A 119 -23.02 -14.06 16.79
N GLN A 120 -21.89 -14.68 17.18
CA GLN A 120 -20.58 -14.39 16.59
C GLN A 120 -20.64 -14.54 15.06
N LYS A 121 -20.19 -13.53 14.32
CA LYS A 121 -20.14 -13.52 12.86
C LYS A 121 -18.71 -13.39 12.34
N GLY A 122 -18.48 -14.04 11.21
CA GLY A 122 -17.19 -14.01 10.52
C GLY A 122 -16.14 -14.95 11.09
N PRO A 123 -14.94 -14.96 10.49
CA PRO A 123 -13.84 -15.84 10.88
C PRO A 123 -13.19 -15.42 12.21
N VAL A 124 -12.30 -16.27 12.71
CA VAL A 124 -11.59 -16.09 13.98
C VAL A 124 -10.77 -14.79 14.09
N PHE A 125 -10.47 -14.17 12.95
CA PHE A 125 -9.69 -12.93 12.85
C PHE A 125 -10.54 -11.67 12.60
N SER A 126 -11.86 -11.76 12.74
CA SER A 126 -12.81 -10.67 12.42
C SER A 126 -12.51 -9.36 13.17
N ASP A 127 -11.97 -9.43 14.38
CA ASP A 127 -11.61 -8.23 15.16
C ASP A 127 -10.60 -7.35 14.42
N SER A 128 -9.71 -7.96 13.64
CA SER A 128 -8.70 -7.23 12.88
C SER A 128 -9.27 -6.32 11.80
N ASP A 129 -10.48 -6.62 11.28
CA ASP A 129 -11.14 -5.81 10.26
C ASP A 129 -11.48 -4.42 10.84
N ILE A 130 -12.01 -4.41 12.08
CA ILE A 130 -12.31 -3.19 12.84
C ILE A 130 -11.01 -2.40 13.16
N TYR A 131 -9.96 -3.07 13.58
CA TYR A 131 -8.70 -2.43 13.96
C TYR A 131 -7.98 -1.79 12.77
N LYS A 132 -7.99 -2.43 11.61
CA LYS A 132 -7.44 -1.86 10.36
C LYS A 132 -8.23 -0.66 9.87
N TRP A 133 -9.57 -0.73 9.98
CA TRP A 133 -10.42 0.42 9.67
C TRP A 133 -10.11 1.61 10.59
N MET A 134 -9.98 1.37 11.90
CA MET A 134 -9.56 2.40 12.87
C MET A 134 -8.18 2.96 12.54
N GLU A 135 -7.23 2.13 12.10
CA GLU A 135 -5.92 2.57 11.66
C GLU A 135 -6.01 3.52 10.46
N ALA A 136 -6.86 3.18 9.46
CA ALA A 136 -7.11 4.05 8.31
C ALA A 136 -7.68 5.41 8.76
N VAL A 137 -8.66 5.42 9.64
CA VAL A 137 -9.20 6.67 10.21
C VAL A 137 -8.13 7.43 10.98
N GLY A 138 -7.30 6.75 11.77
CA GLY A 138 -6.19 7.39 12.49
C GLY A 138 -5.25 8.15 11.55
N PHE A 139 -4.88 7.58 10.41
CA PHE A 139 -4.07 8.27 9.40
C PHE A 139 -4.81 9.42 8.70
N VAL A 140 -6.12 9.29 8.46
CA VAL A 140 -6.94 10.40 7.93
C VAL A 140 -6.92 11.57 8.90
N LEU A 141 -7.15 11.34 10.19
CA LEU A 141 -7.17 12.36 11.23
C LEU A 141 -5.80 13.02 11.46
N GLN A 142 -4.70 12.35 11.15
CA GLN A 142 -3.37 12.98 11.13
C GLN A 142 -3.22 13.99 9.99
N SER A 143 -3.93 13.84 8.88
CA SER A 143 -3.91 14.78 7.75
C SER A 143 -4.87 15.96 7.92
N GLY A 144 -5.85 15.86 8.79
CA GLY A 144 -6.83 16.93 9.08
C GLY A 144 -8.03 16.41 9.85
N ASP A 145 -8.69 17.29 10.59
CA ASP A 145 -9.84 16.90 11.41
C ASP A 145 -11.05 16.51 10.53
N ARG A 146 -11.67 15.41 10.90
CA ARG A 146 -12.90 14.85 10.33
C ARG A 146 -13.86 14.51 11.48
N PRO A 147 -14.66 15.46 11.98
CA PRO A 147 -15.43 15.29 13.20
C PRO A 147 -16.35 14.05 13.22
N SER A 148 -16.98 13.72 12.09
CA SER A 148 -17.85 12.55 11.97
C SER A 148 -17.05 11.24 12.13
N LEU A 149 -15.95 11.06 11.36
CA LEU A 149 -15.10 9.88 11.48
C LEU A 149 -14.50 9.75 12.88
N ARG A 150 -14.07 10.85 13.47
CA ARG A 150 -13.55 10.88 14.83
C ARG A 150 -14.61 10.40 15.83
N ALA A 151 -15.81 10.97 15.82
CA ALA A 151 -16.88 10.60 16.74
C ALA A 151 -17.30 9.13 16.60
N THR A 152 -17.40 8.62 15.38
CA THR A 152 -17.68 7.20 15.10
C THR A 152 -16.58 6.32 15.70
N THR A 153 -15.30 6.63 15.42
CA THR A 153 -14.17 5.85 15.92
C THR A 153 -14.08 5.87 17.44
N GLU A 154 -14.27 7.01 18.07
CA GLU A 154 -14.33 7.13 19.54
C GLU A 154 -15.45 6.29 20.16
N SER A 155 -16.62 6.20 19.50
CA SER A 155 -17.70 5.32 19.93
C SER A 155 -17.33 3.86 19.83
N MET A 156 -16.78 3.43 18.70
CA MET A 156 -16.33 2.05 18.50
C MET A 156 -15.22 1.68 19.48
N ILE A 157 -14.27 2.57 19.76
CA ILE A 157 -13.21 2.34 20.75
C ILE A 157 -13.81 2.07 22.14
N ARG A 158 -14.81 2.84 22.56
CA ARG A 158 -15.49 2.61 23.86
C ARG A 158 -16.09 1.22 23.94
N ASP A 159 -16.78 0.75 22.90
CA ASP A 159 -17.40 -0.56 22.86
C ASP A 159 -16.33 -1.68 22.80
N VAL A 160 -15.25 -1.48 22.07
CA VAL A 160 -14.10 -2.42 22.02
C VAL A 160 -13.46 -2.57 23.40
N VAL A 161 -13.15 -1.48 24.07
CA VAL A 161 -12.44 -1.49 25.35
C VAL A 161 -13.34 -2.00 26.49
N ALA A 162 -14.65 -1.80 26.40
CA ALA A 162 -15.60 -2.25 27.43
C ALA A 162 -15.59 -3.76 27.67
N ILE A 163 -15.23 -4.57 26.67
CA ILE A 163 -15.18 -6.03 26.80
C ILE A 163 -13.84 -6.57 27.29
N GLN A 164 -12.84 -5.71 27.55
CA GLN A 164 -11.53 -6.17 28.00
C GLN A 164 -11.60 -6.84 29.38
N GLU A 165 -11.10 -8.06 29.49
CA GLU A 165 -11.08 -8.80 30.73
C GLU A 165 -10.08 -8.17 31.77
N PRO A 166 -10.27 -8.41 33.08
CA PRO A 166 -9.34 -7.94 34.11
C PRO A 166 -7.89 -8.40 33.91
N SER A 167 -7.68 -9.54 33.23
CA SER A 167 -6.37 -10.04 32.82
C SER A 167 -5.68 -9.19 31.75
N GLY A 168 -6.41 -8.26 31.12
CA GLY A 168 -5.98 -7.53 29.93
C GLY A 168 -6.34 -8.21 28.61
N TYR A 169 -6.81 -9.45 28.60
CA TYR A 169 -7.17 -10.19 27.39
C TYR A 169 -8.36 -9.52 26.68
N LEU A 170 -8.29 -9.43 25.34
CA LEU A 170 -9.34 -8.89 24.50
C LEU A 170 -9.34 -9.60 23.15
N ASN A 171 -10.39 -10.38 22.84
CA ASN A 171 -10.63 -10.98 21.53
C ASN A 171 -12.05 -11.53 21.51
N THR A 172 -12.89 -11.09 20.56
CA THR A 172 -14.31 -11.42 20.58
C THR A 172 -14.62 -12.89 20.34
N TYR A 173 -13.77 -13.59 19.59
CA TYR A 173 -13.99 -15.00 19.25
C TYR A 173 -13.71 -15.93 20.44
N TYR A 174 -12.75 -15.60 21.34
CA TYR A 174 -12.29 -16.45 22.42
C TYR A 174 -12.73 -15.98 23.81
N GLN A 175 -13.62 -15.01 23.95
CA GLN A 175 -14.07 -14.50 25.24
C GLN A 175 -15.37 -15.11 25.78
N ASP A 176 -15.96 -16.04 25.07
CA ASP A 176 -17.16 -16.77 25.46
C ASP A 176 -16.87 -18.23 25.81
N ASP A 177 -17.68 -19.16 25.32
CA ASP A 177 -17.56 -20.60 25.49
C ASP A 177 -16.26 -21.21 24.94
N ARG A 178 -15.53 -20.46 24.10
CA ARG A 178 -14.26 -20.89 23.48
C ARG A 178 -13.00 -20.52 24.30
N LYS A 179 -13.16 -20.03 25.51
CA LYS A 179 -12.02 -19.63 26.40
C LYS A 179 -10.95 -20.73 26.56
N ALA A 180 -11.35 -21.99 26.54
CA ALA A 180 -10.43 -23.11 26.64
C ALA A 180 -9.47 -23.24 25.44
N LEU A 181 -9.80 -22.62 24.31
CA LEU A 181 -9.00 -22.66 23.08
C LEU A 181 -7.98 -21.49 22.97
N ARG A 182 -7.99 -20.56 23.93
CA ARG A 182 -7.12 -19.39 23.91
C ARG A 182 -5.64 -19.75 23.84
N MET A 183 -4.94 -19.13 22.91
CA MET A 183 -3.49 -19.18 22.80
C MET A 183 -2.89 -20.58 22.76
N GLN A 184 -3.68 -21.59 22.35
CA GLN A 184 -3.17 -22.93 22.16
C GLN A 184 -2.36 -22.98 20.85
N TYR A 185 -1.18 -23.63 20.86
CA TYR A 185 -0.26 -23.61 19.71
C TYR A 185 -0.85 -24.25 18.46
N ASP A 186 -1.65 -25.29 18.60
CA ASP A 186 -2.37 -25.96 17.51
C ASP A 186 -3.50 -25.09 16.95
N VAL A 187 -4.05 -24.19 17.77
CA VAL A 187 -5.03 -23.18 17.36
C VAL A 187 -4.34 -21.94 16.81
N GLN A 188 -3.13 -21.58 17.28
CA GLN A 188 -2.38 -20.41 16.78
C GLN A 188 -2.03 -20.53 15.29
N THR A 189 -1.91 -21.72 14.75
CA THR A 189 -1.73 -21.91 13.31
C THR A 189 -2.89 -21.32 12.49
N THR A 190 -4.09 -21.22 13.10
CA THR A 190 -5.33 -20.72 12.51
C THR A 190 -6.06 -19.72 13.42
N GLY A 191 -5.69 -19.59 14.68
CA GLY A 191 -6.44 -18.86 15.71
C GLY A 191 -6.34 -17.34 15.66
N HIS A 192 -5.27 -16.80 15.08
CA HIS A 192 -5.08 -15.37 14.76
C HIS A 192 -5.19 -14.39 15.96
N GLU A 193 -5.04 -14.84 17.22
CA GLU A 193 -5.17 -13.95 18.37
C GLU A 193 -4.07 -12.87 18.38
N LEU A 194 -2.81 -13.27 18.11
CA LEU A 194 -1.68 -12.34 18.00
C LEU A 194 -1.79 -11.43 16.78
N TYR A 195 -2.37 -11.91 15.68
CA TYR A 195 -2.67 -11.09 14.50
C TYR A 195 -3.68 -9.99 14.84
N CYS A 196 -4.77 -10.33 15.54
CA CYS A 196 -5.76 -9.35 15.99
C CYS A 196 -5.15 -8.33 16.96
N LEU A 197 -4.34 -8.79 17.92
CA LEU A 197 -3.64 -7.90 18.85
C LEU A 197 -2.64 -6.97 18.12
N GLY A 198 -1.92 -7.48 17.12
CA GLY A 198 -1.00 -6.69 16.31
C GLY A 198 -1.74 -5.55 15.61
N HIS A 199 -2.84 -5.83 14.92
CA HIS A 199 -3.66 -4.80 14.27
C HIS A 199 -4.32 -3.85 15.28
N MET A 200 -4.73 -4.34 16.45
CA MET A 200 -5.21 -3.48 17.54
C MET A 200 -4.15 -2.46 17.95
N LEU A 201 -2.91 -2.90 18.14
CA LEU A 201 -1.80 -2.02 18.52
C LEU A 201 -1.49 -0.99 17.42
N GLN A 202 -1.46 -1.41 16.15
CA GLN A 202 -1.22 -0.48 15.04
C GLN A 202 -2.34 0.55 14.90
N GLY A 203 -3.60 0.12 14.96
CA GLY A 203 -4.75 1.03 14.96
C GLY A 203 -4.72 2.00 16.15
N ALA A 204 -4.42 1.50 17.34
CA ALA A 204 -4.30 2.29 18.56
C ALA A 204 -3.19 3.35 18.48
N ILE A 205 -2.03 2.98 17.94
CA ILE A 205 -0.90 3.89 17.74
C ILE A 205 -1.24 4.96 16.68
N ALA A 206 -1.94 4.58 15.60
CA ALA A 206 -2.37 5.55 14.58
C ALA A 206 -3.35 6.60 15.14
N ILE A 207 -4.32 6.18 15.96
CA ILE A 207 -5.26 7.08 16.67
C ILE A 207 -4.51 7.95 17.69
N TYR A 208 -3.63 7.37 18.51
CA TYR A 208 -2.81 8.13 19.44
C TYR A 208 -1.98 9.23 18.74
N ARG A 209 -1.39 8.92 17.58
CA ARG A 209 -0.65 9.88 16.76
C ARG A 209 -1.54 10.91 16.06
N ALA A 210 -2.84 10.66 15.97
CA ALA A 210 -3.79 11.62 15.41
C ALA A 210 -4.15 12.73 16.41
N ASN A 211 -4.54 12.36 17.62
CA ASN A 211 -5.19 13.26 18.59
C ASN A 211 -4.71 13.12 20.04
N GLY A 212 -3.78 12.19 20.32
CA GLY A 212 -3.28 11.93 21.68
C GLY A 212 -4.16 11.00 22.51
N ASP A 213 -5.26 10.44 21.96
CA ASP A 213 -6.13 9.51 22.68
C ASP A 213 -5.42 8.19 22.93
N ARG A 214 -5.28 7.82 24.21
CA ARG A 214 -4.62 6.61 24.68
C ARG A 214 -5.57 5.45 24.96
N THR A 215 -6.88 5.64 24.84
CA THR A 215 -7.89 4.68 25.33
C THR A 215 -7.65 3.28 24.73
N LEU A 216 -7.56 3.17 23.41
CA LEU A 216 -7.29 1.88 22.75
C LEU A 216 -5.82 1.44 22.93
N LEU A 217 -4.88 2.38 22.96
CA LEU A 217 -3.46 2.10 23.19
C LEU A 217 -3.22 1.50 24.59
N ASP A 218 -3.82 2.06 25.62
CA ASP A 218 -3.70 1.55 26.97
C ASP A 218 -4.37 0.17 27.14
N ALA A 219 -5.45 -0.09 26.38
CA ALA A 219 -6.05 -1.42 26.32
C ALA A 219 -5.09 -2.43 25.66
N GLY A 220 -4.44 -2.07 24.56
CA GLY A 220 -3.41 -2.90 23.92
C GLY A 220 -2.22 -3.16 24.84
N ILE A 221 -1.73 -2.13 25.53
CA ILE A 221 -0.66 -2.26 26.52
C ILE A 221 -1.08 -3.21 27.66
N ARG A 222 -2.30 -3.09 28.19
CA ARG A 222 -2.80 -4.03 29.23
C ARG A 222 -2.85 -5.47 28.70
N PHE A 223 -3.19 -5.70 27.43
CA PHE A 223 -3.18 -7.03 26.87
C PHE A 223 -1.76 -7.60 26.82
N VAL A 224 -0.79 -6.83 26.34
CA VAL A 224 0.62 -7.28 26.29
C VAL A 224 1.18 -7.47 27.69
N ASP A 225 1.05 -6.49 28.56
CA ASP A 225 1.69 -6.47 29.89
C ASP A 225 0.97 -7.35 30.91
N GLY A 226 -0.36 -7.37 30.89
CA GLY A 226 -1.18 -8.09 31.86
C GLY A 226 -1.42 -9.56 31.50
N TYR A 227 -1.47 -9.87 30.22
CA TYR A 227 -1.78 -11.23 29.78
C TYR A 227 -0.63 -11.91 29.00
N LEU A 228 -0.06 -11.25 27.98
CA LEU A 228 0.91 -11.92 27.11
C LEU A 228 2.25 -12.14 27.81
N LEU A 229 2.90 -11.09 28.29
CA LEU A 229 4.21 -11.15 28.95
C LEU A 229 4.26 -12.02 30.22
N PRO A 230 3.23 -12.08 31.09
CA PRO A 230 3.28 -12.98 32.25
C PRO A 230 3.19 -14.46 31.87
N ASN A 231 2.45 -14.81 30.82
CA ASN A 231 2.12 -16.19 30.48
C ASN A 231 3.00 -16.81 29.39
N PHE A 232 3.60 -16.00 28.51
CA PHE A 232 4.33 -16.48 27.32
C PHE A 232 5.72 -15.87 27.25
N GLY A 233 6.68 -16.66 26.79
CA GLY A 233 8.07 -16.21 26.65
C GLY A 233 9.08 -17.33 26.92
N PRO A 234 10.38 -16.98 27.01
CA PRO A 234 11.45 -17.96 27.10
C PRO A 234 11.65 -18.55 28.54
N ARG A 235 11.01 -17.99 29.58
CA ARG A 235 11.22 -18.44 30.97
C ARG A 235 10.61 -19.82 31.20
N ALA A 236 11.18 -20.60 32.10
CA ALA A 236 10.73 -21.96 32.41
C ALA A 236 9.27 -22.07 32.90
N ASN A 237 8.77 -21.02 33.54
CA ASN A 237 7.38 -20.94 34.01
C ASN A 237 6.41 -20.33 32.97
N GLN A 238 6.90 -19.97 31.79
CA GLN A 238 6.11 -19.43 30.67
C GLN A 238 5.85 -20.49 29.61
N LYS A 239 4.71 -20.37 28.94
CA LYS A 239 4.40 -21.17 27.75
C LYS A 239 5.16 -20.64 26.53
N GLY A 240 5.45 -21.52 25.58
CA GLY A 240 5.94 -21.14 24.27
C GLY A 240 4.86 -20.43 23.45
N ILE A 241 5.26 -19.59 22.51
CA ILE A 241 4.36 -18.91 21.59
C ILE A 241 4.98 -18.75 20.20
N VAL A 242 4.14 -18.82 19.18
CA VAL A 242 4.44 -18.45 17.79
C VAL A 242 3.36 -17.51 17.30
N SER A 243 3.68 -16.63 16.37
CA SER A 243 2.70 -15.65 15.86
C SER A 243 1.56 -16.30 15.05
N GLY A 244 1.81 -17.45 14.44
CA GLY A 244 0.86 -18.10 13.53
C GLY A 244 0.62 -17.30 12.25
N HIS A 245 0.18 -16.06 12.38
CA HIS A 245 0.20 -15.05 11.34
C HIS A 245 1.04 -13.86 11.81
N PRO A 246 2.29 -13.69 11.30
CA PRO A 246 3.12 -12.54 11.61
C PRO A 246 2.39 -11.22 11.39
N GLU A 247 2.42 -10.39 12.37
CA GLU A 247 1.88 -9.03 12.47
C GLU A 247 2.32 -8.42 13.81
N ILE A 248 2.22 -9.23 14.86
CA ILE A 248 2.51 -8.81 16.24
C ILE A 248 3.96 -8.33 16.40
N GLU A 249 4.90 -8.89 15.63
CA GLU A 249 6.31 -8.55 15.71
C GLU A 249 6.55 -7.08 15.36
N MET A 250 6.02 -6.60 14.22
CA MET A 250 6.16 -5.19 13.84
C MET A 250 5.33 -4.26 14.72
N ALA A 251 4.18 -4.73 15.22
CA ALA A 251 3.33 -3.95 16.13
C ALA A 251 4.01 -3.74 17.49
N LEU A 252 4.67 -4.77 18.06
CA LEU A 252 5.46 -4.66 19.28
C LEU A 252 6.66 -3.70 19.12
N MET A 253 7.31 -3.72 17.96
CA MET A 253 8.41 -2.80 17.69
C MET A 253 7.91 -1.36 17.64
N GLU A 254 6.75 -1.11 17.04
CA GLU A 254 6.16 0.21 16.98
C GLU A 254 5.61 0.65 18.36
N LEU A 255 5.15 -0.31 19.17
CA LEU A 255 4.79 -0.08 20.57
C LEU A 255 6.02 0.34 21.41
N TYR A 256 7.16 -0.33 21.20
CA TYR A 256 8.43 0.09 21.80
C TYR A 256 8.81 1.53 21.42
N ARG A 257 8.74 1.87 20.14
CA ARG A 257 9.05 3.22 19.63
C ARG A 257 8.12 4.28 20.24
N THR A 258 6.88 3.89 20.52
CA THR A 258 5.87 4.77 21.11
C THR A 258 6.06 4.96 22.63
N THR A 259 6.43 3.87 23.36
CA THR A 259 6.48 3.88 24.83
C THR A 259 7.90 3.97 25.40
N GLY A 260 8.91 3.54 24.66
CA GLY A 260 10.29 3.40 25.14
C GLY A 260 10.59 2.10 25.89
N GLU A 261 9.59 1.21 26.06
CA GLU A 261 9.69 0.02 26.91
C GLU A 261 10.37 -1.16 26.20
N ARG A 262 11.63 -1.42 26.47
CA ARG A 262 12.48 -2.45 25.83
C ARG A 262 11.88 -3.85 25.83
N LYS A 263 11.05 -4.20 26.82
CA LYS A 263 10.36 -5.50 26.92
C LYS A 263 9.61 -5.90 25.64
N TYR A 264 9.14 -4.92 24.85
CA TYR A 264 8.42 -5.19 23.60
C TYR A 264 9.37 -5.61 22.48
N VAL A 265 10.59 -5.05 22.43
CA VAL A 265 11.65 -5.52 21.52
C VAL A 265 12.06 -6.95 21.87
N ASP A 266 12.23 -7.23 23.16
CA ASP A 266 12.63 -8.55 23.64
C ASP A 266 11.58 -9.62 23.28
N LEU A 267 10.28 -9.28 23.44
CA LEU A 267 9.19 -10.18 23.07
C LEU A 267 9.12 -10.38 21.55
N ALA A 268 9.24 -9.31 20.74
CA ALA A 268 9.27 -9.42 19.29
C ALA A 268 10.45 -10.27 18.80
N GLY A 269 11.64 -10.06 19.37
CA GLY A 269 12.83 -10.85 19.08
C GLY A 269 12.66 -12.33 19.43
N TYR A 270 12.02 -12.63 20.57
CA TYR A 270 11.69 -14.01 20.96
C TYR A 270 10.74 -14.68 19.95
N ILE A 271 9.69 -13.99 19.52
CA ILE A 271 8.74 -14.53 18.51
C ILE A 271 9.45 -14.75 17.17
N LEU A 272 10.29 -13.82 16.72
CA LEU A 272 11.08 -13.93 15.48
C LEU A 272 12.13 -15.06 15.55
N HIS A 273 12.61 -15.37 16.75
CA HIS A 273 13.53 -16.51 16.93
C HIS A 273 12.80 -17.85 16.83
N GLY A 274 11.50 -17.89 17.13
CA GLY A 274 10.73 -19.12 17.29
C GLY A 274 11.03 -19.84 18.60
N ASP A 275 10.16 -20.76 18.95
CA ASP A 275 10.26 -21.53 20.21
C ASP A 275 10.31 -23.03 19.92
N SER A 276 11.45 -23.65 20.19
CA SER A 276 11.66 -25.09 19.97
C SER A 276 10.80 -26.00 20.87
N ARG A 277 10.17 -25.45 21.91
CA ARG A 277 9.19 -26.18 22.74
C ARG A 277 7.87 -26.43 22.01
N ILE A 278 7.63 -25.71 20.89
CA ILE A 278 6.41 -25.86 20.08
C ILE A 278 6.69 -26.81 18.93
N PRO A 279 6.07 -28.01 18.89
CA PRO A 279 6.36 -29.02 17.89
C PRO A 279 5.63 -28.72 16.56
N LEU A 280 6.12 -27.77 15.77
CA LEU A 280 5.58 -27.45 14.47
C LEU A 280 6.02 -28.44 13.40
N ARG A 281 5.09 -28.86 12.55
CA ARG A 281 5.40 -29.61 11.33
C ARG A 281 6.03 -28.67 10.28
N GLN A 282 6.89 -29.17 9.42
CA GLN A 282 7.55 -28.38 8.37
C GLN A 282 6.55 -27.58 7.52
N GLN A 283 5.43 -28.16 7.13
CA GLN A 283 4.39 -27.47 6.38
C GLN A 283 3.80 -26.26 7.13
N GLN A 284 3.68 -26.34 8.46
CA GLN A 284 3.20 -25.22 9.29
C GLN A 284 4.27 -24.12 9.37
N VAL A 285 5.55 -24.49 9.52
CA VAL A 285 6.68 -23.52 9.51
C VAL A 285 6.73 -22.76 8.19
N VAL A 286 6.56 -23.46 7.05
CA VAL A 286 6.53 -22.86 5.72
C VAL A 286 5.30 -21.96 5.58
N TYR A 287 4.11 -22.48 5.85
CA TYR A 287 2.84 -21.75 5.65
C TYR A 287 2.72 -20.51 6.54
N MET A 288 3.08 -20.62 7.82
CA MET A 288 3.01 -19.52 8.78
C MET A 288 4.17 -18.53 8.67
N TYR A 289 5.25 -18.93 8.03
CA TYR A 289 6.50 -18.17 7.95
C TYR A 289 7.04 -17.74 9.33
N CYS A 290 6.87 -18.59 10.35
CA CYS A 290 7.35 -18.40 11.73
C CYS A 290 7.85 -19.73 12.31
N GLY A 291 8.21 -19.76 13.58
CA GLY A 291 8.56 -21.00 14.33
C GLY A 291 9.98 -21.50 14.16
N ILE A 292 10.81 -20.84 13.37
CA ILE A 292 12.27 -21.03 13.31
C ILE A 292 12.95 -19.65 13.40
N PRO A 293 14.22 -19.58 13.84
CA PRO A 293 14.94 -18.31 13.85
C PRO A 293 14.92 -17.64 12.49
N PHE A 294 14.46 -16.39 12.42
CA PHE A 294 14.35 -15.65 11.18
C PHE A 294 15.66 -15.63 10.36
N PRO A 295 16.85 -15.49 10.98
CA PRO A 295 18.13 -15.55 10.25
C PRO A 295 18.42 -16.88 9.53
N GLN A 296 17.67 -17.94 9.80
CA GLN A 296 17.80 -19.23 9.10
C GLN A 296 16.97 -19.30 7.81
N ARG A 297 16.13 -18.30 7.52
CA ARG A 297 15.36 -18.23 6.27
C ARG A 297 16.28 -18.02 5.07
N THR A 298 16.02 -18.74 3.99
CA THR A 298 16.84 -18.69 2.77
C THR A 298 16.07 -18.28 1.52
N ARG A 299 14.72 -18.32 1.58
CA ARG A 299 13.82 -17.98 0.48
C ARG A 299 12.48 -17.48 1.01
N LEU A 300 11.73 -16.81 0.14
CA LEU A 300 10.33 -16.50 0.39
C LEU A 300 9.46 -17.69 -0.03
N GLU A 301 8.61 -18.15 0.90
CA GLU A 301 7.78 -19.32 0.71
C GLU A 301 6.52 -19.24 1.59
N GLY A 302 5.55 -20.14 1.35
CA GLY A 302 4.32 -20.19 2.12
C GLY A 302 3.42 -18.99 1.84
N HIS A 303 2.58 -18.64 2.81
CA HIS A 303 1.59 -17.57 2.67
C HIS A 303 2.26 -16.20 2.49
N ALA A 304 1.94 -15.52 1.40
CA ALA A 304 2.70 -14.33 0.98
C ALA A 304 2.57 -13.17 1.99
N VAL A 305 1.38 -12.89 2.53
CA VAL A 305 1.20 -11.81 3.52
C VAL A 305 2.00 -12.09 4.79
N ARG A 306 1.97 -13.34 5.28
CA ARG A 306 2.72 -13.75 6.49
C ARG A 306 4.22 -13.56 6.30
N ALA A 307 4.75 -13.96 5.15
CA ALA A 307 6.16 -13.77 4.84
C ALA A 307 6.55 -12.29 4.76
N MET A 308 5.73 -11.45 4.11
CA MET A 308 5.98 -10.01 4.04
C MET A 308 5.93 -9.33 5.41
N TYR A 309 4.96 -9.69 6.25
CA TYR A 309 4.83 -9.13 7.59
C TYR A 309 5.96 -9.60 8.54
N ALA A 310 6.39 -10.87 8.43
CA ALA A 310 7.56 -11.36 9.14
C ALA A 310 8.83 -10.58 8.74
N CYS A 311 9.00 -10.29 7.45
CA CYS A 311 10.10 -9.45 6.95
C CYS A 311 10.00 -8.00 7.49
N CYS A 312 8.79 -7.43 7.64
CA CYS A 312 8.60 -6.14 8.30
C CYS A 312 9.10 -6.18 9.74
N GLY A 313 8.61 -7.13 10.55
CA GLY A 313 9.01 -7.27 11.95
C GLY A 313 10.51 -7.53 12.12
N ALA A 314 11.09 -8.37 11.26
CA ALA A 314 12.52 -8.66 11.25
C ALA A 314 13.38 -7.43 10.88
N THR A 315 12.90 -6.60 9.94
CA THR A 315 13.59 -5.35 9.59
C THR A 315 13.49 -4.34 10.72
N ASP A 316 12.33 -4.22 11.35
CA ASP A 316 12.15 -3.38 12.54
C ASP A 316 13.06 -3.84 13.68
N TYR A 317 13.19 -5.16 13.91
CA TYR A 317 14.13 -5.71 14.89
C TYR A 317 15.58 -5.34 14.57
N TYR A 318 16.00 -5.45 13.31
CA TYR A 318 17.33 -4.98 12.87
C TYR A 318 17.53 -3.48 13.14
N LEU A 319 16.55 -2.65 12.85
CA LEU A 319 16.64 -1.19 13.06
C LEU A 319 16.89 -0.81 14.53
N GLU A 320 16.44 -1.65 15.47
CA GLU A 320 16.59 -1.41 16.90
C GLU A 320 17.80 -2.13 17.53
N THR A 321 18.28 -3.21 16.91
CA THR A 321 19.35 -4.07 17.50
C THR A 321 20.66 -4.04 16.72
N GLY A 322 20.60 -3.80 15.41
CA GLY A 322 21.74 -3.86 14.51
C GLY A 322 22.27 -5.29 14.27
N ASP A 323 21.48 -6.33 14.57
CA ASP A 323 21.93 -7.71 14.38
C ASP A 323 22.25 -8.00 12.90
N PRO A 324 23.53 -8.23 12.56
CA PRO A 324 23.95 -8.40 11.17
C PRO A 324 23.40 -9.69 10.52
N ALA A 325 23.00 -10.69 11.29
CA ALA A 325 22.40 -11.91 10.77
C ALA A 325 21.01 -11.61 10.17
N TYR A 326 20.22 -10.77 10.84
CA TYR A 326 18.93 -10.30 10.32
C TYR A 326 19.11 -9.51 9.02
N TRP A 327 20.04 -8.55 9.01
CA TRP A 327 20.28 -7.74 7.81
C TRP A 327 20.75 -8.57 6.62
N LYS A 328 21.63 -9.53 6.84
CA LYS A 328 22.07 -10.47 5.80
C LYS A 328 20.90 -11.26 5.22
N THR A 329 20.07 -11.85 6.08
CA THR A 329 18.91 -12.65 5.66
C THR A 329 17.90 -11.79 4.91
N LEU A 330 17.58 -10.60 5.42
CA LEU A 330 16.65 -9.66 4.77
C LEU A 330 17.11 -9.30 3.35
N ASN A 331 18.41 -9.05 3.13
CA ASN A 331 18.92 -8.80 1.79
C ASN A 331 18.85 -10.06 0.90
N THR A 332 19.15 -11.23 1.43
CA THR A 332 19.00 -12.51 0.68
C THR A 332 17.56 -12.73 0.22
N LEU A 333 16.60 -12.52 1.11
CA LEU A 333 15.18 -12.65 0.81
C LEU A 333 14.68 -11.57 -0.17
N TRP A 334 15.22 -10.36 -0.09
CA TRP A 334 14.90 -9.29 -1.03
C TRP A 334 15.41 -9.59 -2.44
N GLU A 335 16.61 -10.14 -2.57
CA GLU A 335 17.13 -10.58 -3.87
C GLU A 335 16.29 -11.74 -4.44
N ASP A 336 15.90 -12.71 -3.60
CA ASP A 336 15.01 -13.80 -4.01
C ASP A 336 13.67 -13.26 -4.54
N LEU A 337 13.06 -12.32 -3.82
CA LEU A 337 11.84 -11.64 -4.25
C LEU A 337 12.01 -11.00 -5.63
N ASN A 338 13.02 -10.16 -5.77
CA ASN A 338 13.17 -9.26 -6.92
C ASN A 338 13.59 -10.03 -8.19
N GLN A 339 14.35 -11.10 -8.04
CA GLN A 339 14.86 -11.88 -9.15
C GLN A 339 13.92 -13.00 -9.58
N HIS A 340 13.06 -13.51 -8.68
CA HIS A 340 12.35 -14.76 -8.93
C HIS A 340 10.84 -14.72 -8.73
N GLN A 341 10.28 -13.76 -7.94
CA GLN A 341 8.91 -13.90 -7.44
C GLN A 341 8.06 -12.62 -7.54
N LEU A 342 8.63 -11.51 -8.02
CA LEU A 342 7.95 -10.23 -8.14
C LEU A 342 7.27 -10.09 -9.51
N TYR A 343 5.95 -9.91 -9.53
CA TYR A 343 5.22 -9.59 -10.76
C TYR A 343 5.59 -8.23 -11.33
N VAL A 344 5.43 -8.07 -12.64
CA VAL A 344 5.65 -6.78 -13.34
C VAL A 344 4.82 -5.65 -12.75
N THR A 345 3.65 -5.95 -12.18
CA THR A 345 2.74 -5.02 -11.49
C THR A 345 3.15 -4.71 -10.05
N GLY A 346 4.20 -5.32 -9.52
CA GLY A 346 4.56 -5.19 -8.11
C GLY A 346 3.68 -6.01 -7.17
N GLY A 347 2.91 -6.96 -7.69
CA GLY A 347 2.21 -7.97 -6.90
C GLY A 347 3.15 -9.10 -6.50
N VAL A 348 2.78 -9.88 -5.48
CA VAL A 348 3.47 -11.09 -5.02
C VAL A 348 2.46 -12.16 -4.61
N GLY A 349 2.90 -13.43 -4.61
CA GLY A 349 2.04 -14.57 -4.32
C GLY A 349 1.43 -15.17 -5.59
N ALA A 350 1.99 -16.27 -6.07
CA ALA A 350 1.63 -16.89 -7.34
C ALA A 350 0.43 -17.83 -7.23
N ARG A 351 0.28 -18.50 -6.06
CA ARG A 351 -0.65 -19.62 -5.86
C ARG A 351 -1.85 -19.22 -5.02
N GLU A 352 -3.05 -19.54 -5.49
CA GLU A 352 -4.28 -19.40 -4.71
C GLU A 352 -4.29 -20.36 -3.51
N THR A 353 -3.87 -21.61 -3.73
CA THR A 353 -3.78 -22.59 -2.64
C THR A 353 -2.76 -22.13 -1.60
N GLY A 354 -3.26 -21.88 -0.39
CA GLY A 354 -2.45 -21.35 0.70
C GLY A 354 -2.07 -19.89 0.56
N GLU A 355 -2.62 -19.17 -0.44
CA GLU A 355 -2.32 -17.74 -0.69
C GLU A 355 -0.81 -17.51 -0.78
N ALA A 356 -0.11 -18.39 -1.52
CA ALA A 356 1.30 -18.66 -1.31
C ALA A 356 2.20 -18.13 -2.43
N PHE A 357 3.47 -17.92 -2.07
CA PHE A 357 4.55 -17.85 -3.04
C PHE A 357 4.63 -19.14 -3.86
N GLY A 358 5.02 -19.02 -5.11
CA GLY A 358 5.35 -20.13 -5.98
C GLY A 358 6.82 -20.57 -5.89
N ASP A 359 7.22 -21.44 -6.79
CA ASP A 359 8.62 -21.71 -7.02
C ASP A 359 9.29 -20.54 -7.77
N ALA A 360 10.62 -20.53 -7.83
CA ALA A 360 11.35 -19.51 -8.58
C ALA A 360 10.82 -19.44 -10.03
N TYR A 361 10.49 -18.24 -10.50
CA TYR A 361 9.92 -17.96 -11.83
C TYR A 361 8.50 -18.53 -12.07
N GLU A 362 7.81 -19.02 -11.03
CA GLU A 362 6.40 -19.37 -11.11
C GLU A 362 5.56 -18.10 -10.96
N LEU A 363 5.28 -17.47 -12.09
CA LEU A 363 4.50 -16.24 -12.20
C LEU A 363 3.34 -16.42 -13.20
N PRO A 364 2.29 -17.20 -12.86
CA PRO A 364 1.14 -17.40 -13.73
C PRO A 364 0.40 -16.08 -13.97
N ASN A 365 -0.31 -15.95 -15.10
CA ASN A 365 -1.06 -14.77 -15.45
C ASN A 365 -2.53 -14.85 -14.97
N ALA A 366 -3.32 -15.75 -15.53
CA ALA A 366 -4.74 -15.87 -15.18
C ALA A 366 -4.94 -16.43 -13.77
N ARG A 367 -4.07 -17.33 -13.33
CA ARG A 367 -4.13 -17.93 -12.00
C ARG A 367 -3.28 -17.20 -10.95
N ALA A 368 -2.68 -16.06 -11.31
CA ALA A 368 -1.97 -15.23 -10.34
C ALA A 368 -2.89 -14.90 -9.18
N TYR A 369 -2.45 -15.24 -7.96
CA TYR A 369 -3.17 -14.80 -6.78
C TYR A 369 -2.96 -13.30 -6.54
N GLY A 370 -1.70 -12.87 -6.43
CA GLY A 370 -1.34 -11.44 -6.41
C GLY A 370 -2.18 -10.67 -5.40
N GLU A 371 -2.29 -11.17 -4.17
CA GLU A 371 -3.17 -10.61 -3.14
C GLU A 371 -2.85 -9.16 -2.84
N SER A 372 -3.88 -8.32 -2.72
CA SER A 372 -3.71 -6.89 -2.39
C SER A 372 -2.95 -6.69 -1.07
N CYS A 373 -3.25 -7.52 -0.03
CA CYS A 373 -2.53 -7.45 1.24
C CYS A 373 -1.05 -7.82 1.11
N ALA A 374 -0.71 -8.75 0.24
CA ALA A 374 0.67 -9.16 0.01
C ALA A 374 1.49 -8.05 -0.68
N ALA A 375 0.90 -7.37 -1.68
CA ALA A 375 1.52 -6.21 -2.32
C ALA A 375 1.74 -5.06 -1.32
N ILE A 376 0.78 -4.82 -0.41
CA ILE A 376 0.89 -3.83 0.66
C ILE A 376 1.98 -4.23 1.66
N GLY A 377 1.99 -5.49 2.12
CA GLY A 377 3.02 -5.99 3.02
C GLY A 377 4.43 -5.87 2.44
N MET A 378 4.58 -6.15 1.14
CA MET A 378 5.83 -5.95 0.41
C MET A 378 6.25 -4.47 0.37
N MET A 379 5.31 -3.55 0.12
CA MET A 379 5.57 -2.11 0.19
C MET A 379 6.02 -1.68 1.59
N MET A 380 5.35 -2.16 2.64
CA MET A 380 5.69 -1.89 4.03
C MET A 380 7.08 -2.41 4.40
N TRP A 381 7.47 -3.58 3.89
CA TRP A 381 8.81 -4.12 4.07
C TRP A 381 9.87 -3.28 3.36
N ASN A 382 9.64 -2.93 2.09
CA ASN A 382 10.56 -2.09 1.32
C ASN A 382 10.76 -0.71 1.96
N TRP A 383 9.72 -0.13 2.58
CA TRP A 383 9.83 1.12 3.33
C TRP A 383 10.79 1.03 4.50
N ARG A 384 10.79 -0.10 5.23
CA ARG A 384 11.71 -0.37 6.33
C ARG A 384 13.14 -0.62 5.86
N MET A 385 13.30 -1.36 4.77
CA MET A 385 14.60 -1.58 4.11
C MET A 385 15.20 -0.25 3.61
N LEU A 386 14.37 0.62 3.06
CA LEU A 386 14.74 1.98 2.68
C LEU A 386 15.19 2.79 3.91
N ALA A 387 14.46 2.73 5.00
CA ALA A 387 14.83 3.43 6.25
C ALA A 387 16.19 2.97 6.77
N ALA A 388 16.52 1.68 6.66
CA ALA A 388 17.81 1.12 7.07
C ALA A 388 18.97 1.57 6.19
N SER A 389 18.78 1.63 4.87
CA SER A 389 19.89 1.76 3.91
C SER A 389 19.94 3.09 3.16
N GLY A 390 18.79 3.71 2.90
CA GLY A 390 18.65 4.89 2.03
C GLY A 390 18.84 4.55 0.54
N GLU A 391 18.65 3.29 0.11
CA GLU A 391 18.88 2.85 -1.27
C GLU A 391 17.61 2.98 -2.11
N ALA A 392 17.73 3.59 -3.30
CA ALA A 392 16.59 3.86 -4.20
C ALA A 392 15.91 2.59 -4.74
N ARG A 393 16.61 1.45 -4.79
CA ARG A 393 16.04 0.17 -5.25
C ARG A 393 14.78 -0.24 -4.48
N PHE A 394 14.70 0.08 -3.19
CA PHE A 394 13.52 -0.19 -2.38
C PHE A 394 12.36 0.73 -2.75
N THR A 395 12.66 1.99 -3.04
CA THR A 395 11.62 2.94 -3.49
C THR A 395 11.11 2.62 -4.89
N ASP A 396 11.94 2.08 -5.78
CA ASP A 396 11.50 1.62 -7.10
C ASP A 396 10.47 0.48 -7.01
N VAL A 397 10.63 -0.43 -6.04
CA VAL A 397 9.65 -1.49 -5.75
C VAL A 397 8.37 -0.90 -5.13
N ILE A 398 8.48 0.03 -4.18
CA ILE A 398 7.35 0.75 -3.59
C ILE A 398 6.53 1.45 -4.67
N GLU A 399 7.17 2.21 -5.55
CA GLU A 399 6.51 2.93 -6.63
C GLU A 399 5.79 1.99 -7.59
N ARG A 400 6.45 0.91 -8.02
CA ARG A 400 5.86 -0.11 -8.89
C ARG A 400 4.58 -0.70 -8.28
N ALA A 401 4.63 -1.09 -7.00
CA ALA A 401 3.48 -1.64 -6.31
C ALA A 401 2.35 -0.60 -6.16
N LEU A 402 2.67 0.62 -5.74
CA LEU A 402 1.70 1.70 -5.54
C LEU A 402 0.95 2.03 -6.83
N TYR A 403 1.66 2.25 -7.95
CA TYR A 403 1.01 2.65 -9.20
C TYR A 403 0.27 1.51 -9.90
N ASN A 404 0.48 0.25 -9.52
CA ASN A 404 -0.10 -0.89 -10.22
C ASN A 404 -0.82 -1.84 -9.25
N GLY A 405 -0.11 -2.80 -8.63
CA GLY A 405 -0.72 -3.90 -7.87
C GLY A 405 -1.52 -3.45 -6.63
N ILE A 406 -1.13 -2.36 -5.96
CA ILE A 406 -1.89 -1.80 -4.85
C ILE A 406 -3.05 -0.95 -5.37
N ASN A 407 -2.78 -0.05 -6.32
CA ASN A 407 -3.81 0.85 -6.81
C ASN A 407 -4.95 0.12 -7.53
N SER A 408 -4.66 -1.03 -8.18
CA SER A 408 -5.69 -1.89 -8.75
C SER A 408 -6.61 -2.53 -7.71
N GLY A 409 -6.18 -2.62 -6.46
CA GLY A 409 -6.95 -3.26 -5.39
C GLY A 409 -8.26 -2.56 -5.05
N MET A 410 -8.37 -1.24 -5.24
CA MET A 410 -9.59 -0.46 -4.97
C MET A 410 -10.15 0.12 -6.26
N SER A 411 -11.46 0.03 -6.48
CA SER A 411 -12.15 0.65 -7.63
C SER A 411 -11.94 2.16 -7.69
N LEU A 412 -12.19 2.77 -8.84
CA LEU A 412 -12.04 4.22 -9.01
C LEU A 412 -13.06 5.02 -8.19
N ASP A 413 -14.22 4.43 -7.88
CA ASP A 413 -15.24 5.01 -6.99
C ASP A 413 -15.05 4.67 -5.51
N GLY A 414 -14.11 3.78 -5.19
CA GLY A 414 -13.74 3.40 -3.83
C GLY A 414 -14.70 2.42 -3.13
N ARG A 415 -15.67 1.82 -3.83
CA ARG A 415 -16.74 1.00 -3.21
C ARG A 415 -16.60 -0.50 -3.44
N THR A 416 -15.68 -0.89 -4.29
CA THR A 416 -15.39 -2.30 -4.58
C THR A 416 -13.90 -2.55 -4.63
N TYR A 417 -13.50 -3.78 -4.32
CA TYR A 417 -12.11 -4.13 -4.11
C TYR A 417 -11.75 -5.41 -4.87
N CYS A 418 -10.49 -5.54 -5.26
CA CYS A 418 -9.91 -6.80 -5.69
C CYS A 418 -9.22 -7.47 -4.51
N TYR A 419 -9.56 -8.72 -4.23
CA TYR A 419 -8.79 -9.57 -3.34
C TYR A 419 -7.52 -10.05 -4.06
N ARG A 420 -7.69 -10.76 -5.18
CA ARG A 420 -6.62 -11.14 -6.09
C ARG A 420 -6.48 -10.17 -7.26
N ASN A 421 -5.26 -10.03 -7.77
CA ASN A 421 -4.90 -9.13 -8.88
C ASN A 421 -4.23 -9.92 -10.00
N PRO A 422 -5.01 -10.61 -10.86
CA PRO A 422 -4.47 -11.41 -11.96
C PRO A 422 -3.88 -10.54 -13.08
N LEU A 423 -3.01 -11.11 -13.90
CA LEU A 423 -2.43 -10.46 -15.07
C LEU A 423 -3.12 -10.85 -16.38
N ALA A 424 -4.06 -11.78 -16.33
CA ALA A 424 -5.02 -12.07 -17.37
C ALA A 424 -6.35 -12.47 -16.71
N PHE A 425 -7.48 -12.12 -17.34
CA PHE A 425 -8.81 -12.41 -16.81
C PHE A 425 -9.80 -12.66 -17.93
N ASP A 426 -10.64 -13.67 -17.75
CA ASP A 426 -11.79 -13.97 -18.60
C ASP A 426 -13.05 -14.10 -17.74
N PRO A 427 -14.02 -13.17 -17.82
CA PRO A 427 -15.21 -13.19 -16.99
C PRO A 427 -16.07 -14.46 -17.15
N LYS A 428 -15.93 -15.19 -18.28
CA LYS A 428 -16.62 -16.44 -18.50
C LYS A 428 -15.89 -17.64 -17.88
N GLY A 429 -14.57 -17.67 -18.00
CA GLY A 429 -13.72 -18.72 -17.45
C GLY A 429 -13.57 -18.65 -15.93
N ASP A 430 -13.50 -17.43 -15.40
CA ASP A 430 -13.28 -17.16 -13.99
C ASP A 430 -14.57 -16.99 -13.16
N SER A 431 -15.74 -17.24 -13.75
CA SER A 431 -17.05 -17.02 -13.09
C SER A 431 -17.31 -17.92 -11.87
N SER A 432 -16.58 -19.02 -11.73
CA SER A 432 -16.62 -19.93 -10.58
C SER A 432 -15.60 -19.63 -9.49
N ASP A 433 -14.72 -18.65 -9.71
CA ASP A 433 -13.71 -18.26 -8.75
C ASP A 433 -14.36 -17.62 -7.51
N ARG A 434 -13.94 -18.04 -6.31
CA ARG A 434 -14.46 -17.50 -5.04
C ARG A 434 -14.26 -15.98 -4.90
N HIS A 435 -13.24 -15.43 -5.57
CA HIS A 435 -12.92 -14.00 -5.57
C HIS A 435 -13.43 -13.26 -6.81
N ALA A 436 -14.10 -13.97 -7.72
CA ALA A 436 -14.67 -13.39 -8.92
C ALA A 436 -16.07 -13.97 -9.21
N PRO A 437 -17.00 -13.98 -8.23
CA PRO A 437 -18.34 -14.55 -8.44
C PRO A 437 -19.02 -13.83 -9.62
N GLU A 438 -19.72 -14.60 -10.44
CA GLU A 438 -20.42 -14.09 -11.62
C GLU A 438 -19.50 -13.34 -12.63
N GLY A 439 -18.21 -13.66 -12.66
CA GLY A 439 -17.22 -13.01 -13.52
C GLY A 439 -16.87 -11.59 -13.13
N LYS A 440 -17.15 -11.19 -11.90
CA LYS A 440 -16.79 -9.88 -11.34
C LYS A 440 -15.59 -10.02 -10.41
N ILE A 441 -14.47 -9.45 -10.79
CA ILE A 441 -13.24 -9.48 -9.97
C ILE A 441 -13.27 -8.49 -8.79
N ARG A 442 -14.12 -7.46 -8.84
CA ARG A 442 -14.27 -6.45 -7.79
C ARG A 442 -15.58 -6.64 -7.05
N ASN A 443 -15.49 -6.73 -5.72
CA ASN A 443 -16.64 -6.92 -4.84
C ASN A 443 -16.61 -5.92 -3.68
N PRO A 444 -17.78 -5.49 -3.17
CA PRO A 444 -17.85 -4.58 -2.02
C PRO A 444 -17.40 -5.27 -0.72
N TRP A 445 -17.64 -6.58 -0.65
CA TRP A 445 -17.37 -7.39 0.53
C TRP A 445 -16.78 -8.76 0.18
N TYR A 446 -16.02 -9.31 1.11
CA TYR A 446 -15.52 -10.67 1.13
C TYR A 446 -15.71 -11.26 2.53
N ASP A 447 -16.00 -12.54 2.66
CA ASP A 447 -16.10 -13.20 3.98
C ASP A 447 -14.78 -13.07 4.77
N THR A 448 -13.66 -13.13 4.07
CA THR A 448 -12.33 -12.75 4.56
C THR A 448 -12.05 -11.31 4.12
N THR A 449 -12.35 -10.34 4.97
CA THR A 449 -12.29 -8.91 4.64
C THR A 449 -10.94 -8.28 5.01
N CYS A 450 -9.82 -8.95 4.72
CA CYS A 450 -8.51 -8.40 5.06
C CYS A 450 -8.04 -7.29 4.09
N CYS A 451 -8.35 -7.39 2.78
CA CYS A 451 -7.84 -6.50 1.75
C CYS A 451 -8.45 -5.10 1.75
N PRO A 452 -9.79 -4.90 1.84
CA PRO A 452 -10.38 -3.58 1.80
C PRO A 452 -9.82 -2.62 2.84
N PRO A 453 -9.87 -2.90 4.17
CA PRO A 453 -9.34 -1.97 5.17
C PRO A 453 -7.81 -1.85 5.11
N ASN A 454 -7.10 -2.85 4.55
CA ASN A 454 -5.67 -2.74 4.31
C ASN A 454 -5.32 -1.74 3.21
N LEU A 455 -6.13 -1.69 2.14
CA LEU A 455 -6.03 -0.66 1.09
C LEU A 455 -6.37 0.72 1.65
N GLU A 456 -7.40 0.82 2.48
CA GLU A 456 -7.83 2.08 3.11
C GLU A 456 -6.73 2.69 3.97
N ARG A 457 -6.09 1.90 4.87
CA ARG A 457 -5.00 2.40 5.70
C ARG A 457 -3.78 2.79 4.87
N THR A 458 -3.52 2.11 3.75
CA THR A 458 -2.42 2.42 2.85
C THR A 458 -2.61 3.75 2.14
N PHE A 459 -3.80 4.01 1.56
CA PHE A 459 -4.08 5.31 0.92
C PHE A 459 -4.23 6.45 1.93
N ALA A 460 -4.70 6.18 3.14
CA ALA A 460 -4.77 7.16 4.21
C ALA A 460 -3.36 7.60 4.66
N SER A 461 -2.43 6.66 4.81
CA SER A 461 -1.04 6.92 5.24
C SER A 461 -0.10 7.38 4.12
N LEU A 462 -0.57 7.42 2.87
CA LEU A 462 0.26 7.68 1.68
C LEU A 462 1.17 8.92 1.77
N PRO A 463 0.74 10.07 2.36
CA PRO A 463 1.63 11.23 2.48
C PRO A 463 2.93 10.93 3.23
N GLY A 464 2.91 10.00 4.19
CA GLY A 464 4.07 9.62 4.99
C GLY A 464 5.16 8.86 4.23
N TYR A 465 4.93 8.50 2.96
CA TYR A 465 5.90 7.81 2.09
C TYR A 465 6.59 8.73 1.07
N PHE A 466 6.26 10.02 1.05
CA PHE A 466 6.81 10.95 0.05
C PHE A 466 8.20 11.45 0.39
N TYR A 467 8.48 11.62 1.69
CA TYR A 467 9.72 12.25 2.15
C TYR A 467 10.27 11.57 3.39
N SER A 468 11.56 11.65 3.54
CA SER A 468 12.28 11.33 4.79
C SER A 468 13.36 12.38 5.04
N THR A 469 13.85 12.43 6.27
CA THR A 469 15.06 13.18 6.64
C THR A 469 16.18 12.21 7.01
N SER A 470 17.41 12.69 6.88
CA SER A 470 18.63 12.02 7.32
C SER A 470 19.47 13.00 8.16
N ASP A 471 20.65 12.56 8.56
CA ASP A 471 21.58 13.42 9.28
C ASP A 471 22.10 14.59 8.45
N ASP A 472 22.11 14.46 7.12
CA ASP A 472 22.64 15.43 6.19
C ASP A 472 21.57 16.19 5.40
N GLY A 473 20.29 15.79 5.45
CA GLY A 473 19.28 16.52 4.69
C GLY A 473 17.92 15.84 4.50
N VAL A 474 17.34 16.04 3.31
CA VAL A 474 16.00 15.59 2.95
C VAL A 474 16.06 14.65 1.76
N TYR A 475 15.27 13.56 1.82
CA TYR A 475 15.04 12.63 0.73
C TYR A 475 13.65 12.84 0.12
N VAL A 476 13.58 12.92 -1.20
CA VAL A 476 12.33 12.93 -1.99
C VAL A 476 12.18 11.58 -2.64
N HIS A 477 11.17 10.81 -2.21
CA HIS A 477 10.97 9.41 -2.61
C HIS A 477 9.99 9.26 -3.76
N LEU A 478 8.82 9.87 -3.65
CA LEU A 478 7.72 9.77 -4.60
C LEU A 478 7.39 11.14 -5.19
N TYR A 479 6.84 11.15 -6.39
CA TYR A 479 6.53 12.34 -7.14
C TYR A 479 5.02 12.49 -7.35
N ASP A 480 4.49 13.63 -6.93
CA ASP A 480 3.16 14.18 -7.22
C ASP A 480 3.14 15.64 -6.76
N ASN A 481 2.08 16.37 -7.05
CA ASN A 481 1.87 17.68 -6.46
C ASN A 481 1.75 17.54 -4.95
N SER A 482 2.75 18.02 -4.24
CA SER A 482 2.82 17.87 -2.79
C SER A 482 3.66 18.96 -2.14
N ALA A 483 3.42 19.19 -0.85
CA ALA A 483 4.23 20.08 -0.05
C ALA A 483 4.56 19.44 1.29
N MET A 484 5.82 19.37 1.64
CA MET A 484 6.32 19.01 2.96
C MET A 484 6.71 20.26 3.73
N SER A 485 6.27 20.40 4.96
CA SER A 485 6.78 21.39 5.91
C SER A 485 7.28 20.66 7.14
N TRP A 486 8.59 20.61 7.31
CA TRP A 486 9.21 19.81 8.38
C TRP A 486 10.51 20.46 8.88
N ARG A 487 11.28 19.74 9.68
CA ARG A 487 12.53 20.18 10.28
C ARG A 487 13.68 19.28 9.89
N LEU A 488 14.84 19.86 9.68
CA LEU A 488 16.12 19.15 9.56
C LEU A 488 16.57 18.64 10.95
N LYS A 489 17.62 17.82 10.99
CA LYS A 489 18.16 17.24 12.24
C LYS A 489 18.48 18.28 13.32
N ASP A 490 18.93 19.46 12.91
CA ASP A 490 19.27 20.56 13.83
C ASP A 490 18.06 21.40 14.26
N GLY A 491 16.85 20.98 13.92
CA GLY A 491 15.60 21.65 14.28
C GLY A 491 15.17 22.76 13.32
N SER A 492 15.99 23.11 12.32
CA SER A 492 15.65 24.19 11.39
C SER A 492 14.54 23.80 10.43
N ALA A 493 13.58 24.72 10.24
CA ALA A 493 12.45 24.50 9.38
C ALA A 493 12.81 24.54 7.88
N VAL A 494 12.25 23.63 7.12
CA VAL A 494 12.36 23.57 5.66
C VAL A 494 11.00 23.22 5.05
N ARG A 495 10.69 23.87 3.93
CA ARG A 495 9.56 23.52 3.06
C ARG A 495 10.09 23.01 1.73
N ILE A 496 9.58 21.86 1.30
CA ILE A 496 9.81 21.28 -0.03
C ILE A 496 8.47 21.23 -0.72
N GLN A 497 8.37 21.76 -1.93
CA GLN A 497 7.15 21.72 -2.73
C GLN A 497 7.44 21.10 -4.08
N GLN A 498 6.63 20.13 -4.51
CA GLN A 498 6.67 19.53 -5.82
C GLN A 498 5.52 20.06 -6.67
N THR A 499 5.78 20.31 -7.96
CA THR A 499 4.79 20.64 -8.98
C THR A 499 5.05 19.79 -10.21
N THR A 500 4.04 18.98 -10.60
CA THR A 500 4.20 17.99 -11.67
C THR A 500 2.86 17.50 -12.20
N LYS A 501 2.86 16.87 -13.38
CA LYS A 501 1.76 16.04 -13.89
C LYS A 501 2.14 14.53 -13.89
N TYR A 502 3.06 14.15 -13.04
CA TYR A 502 3.45 12.75 -12.86
C TYR A 502 2.23 11.93 -12.39
N PRO A 503 2.01 10.70 -12.86
CA PRO A 503 2.87 9.85 -13.69
C PRO A 503 2.67 10.03 -15.21
N TRP A 504 1.91 11.04 -15.64
CA TRP A 504 1.58 11.23 -17.07
C TRP A 504 2.67 11.97 -17.83
N GLU A 505 3.39 12.86 -17.16
CA GLU A 505 4.54 13.59 -17.70
C GLU A 505 5.78 13.36 -16.81
N GLY A 506 6.97 13.40 -17.42
CA GLY A 506 8.23 13.13 -16.74
C GLY A 506 8.85 14.35 -16.05
N THR A 507 8.25 15.53 -16.18
CA THR A 507 8.81 16.76 -15.59
C THR A 507 8.32 16.95 -14.16
N VAL A 508 9.26 17.12 -13.22
CA VAL A 508 8.99 17.46 -11.83
C VAL A 508 9.79 18.69 -11.44
N LYS A 509 9.13 19.71 -10.92
CA LYS A 509 9.76 20.88 -10.35
C LYS A 509 9.66 20.81 -8.83
N ILE A 510 10.81 20.87 -8.17
CA ILE A 510 10.91 20.91 -6.72
C ILE A 510 11.37 22.31 -6.31
N THR A 511 10.61 22.99 -5.46
CA THR A 511 10.99 24.27 -4.86
C THR A 511 11.44 24.03 -3.42
N VAL A 512 12.64 24.52 -3.10
CA VAL A 512 13.28 24.37 -1.78
C VAL A 512 13.22 25.69 -1.06
N SER A 513 12.66 25.72 0.13
CA SER A 513 12.48 26.94 0.92
C SER A 513 12.83 26.68 2.38
N PRO A 514 14.12 26.76 2.77
CA PRO A 514 14.50 26.78 4.18
C PRO A 514 14.03 28.11 4.80
N ALA A 515 13.76 28.12 6.10
CA ALA A 515 13.38 29.34 6.83
C ALA A 515 14.51 30.39 6.79
N GLU A 516 15.77 29.94 6.84
CA GLU A 516 16.95 30.73 6.66
C GLU A 516 17.92 30.04 5.70
N ALA A 517 18.71 30.81 4.95
CA ALA A 517 19.68 30.27 4.01
C ALA A 517 20.70 29.36 4.71
N ARG A 518 20.75 28.07 4.32
CA ARG A 518 21.58 27.05 4.99
C ARG A 518 22.06 25.95 4.08
N GLU A 519 23.13 25.28 4.47
CA GLU A 519 23.66 24.12 3.77
C GLU A 519 23.00 22.83 4.26
N PHE A 520 22.50 22.04 3.32
CA PHE A 520 22.08 20.65 3.51
C PHE A 520 22.04 19.91 2.17
N VAL A 521 21.87 18.60 2.21
CA VAL A 521 21.75 17.75 1.02
C VAL A 521 20.28 17.53 0.70
N LEU A 522 19.86 17.80 -0.53
CA LEU A 522 18.60 17.33 -1.08
C LEU A 522 18.88 16.07 -1.91
N HIS A 523 18.38 14.94 -1.46
CA HIS A 523 18.47 13.66 -2.17
C HIS A 523 17.22 13.48 -3.02
N VAL A 524 17.34 13.57 -4.34
CA VAL A 524 16.23 13.34 -5.27
C VAL A 524 16.35 11.95 -5.91
N ARG A 525 15.29 11.17 -5.89
CA ARG A 525 15.29 9.84 -6.50
C ARG A 525 15.27 9.94 -8.03
N ILE A 526 16.16 9.22 -8.67
CA ILE A 526 16.12 9.01 -10.12
C ILE A 526 15.56 7.60 -10.35
N PRO A 527 14.32 7.45 -10.87
CA PRO A 527 13.68 6.15 -11.02
C PRO A 527 14.49 5.18 -11.87
N GLY A 528 14.54 3.91 -11.47
CA GLY A 528 15.28 2.86 -12.20
C GLY A 528 14.72 2.55 -13.60
N TRP A 529 13.45 2.85 -13.84
CA TRP A 529 12.82 2.67 -15.15
C TRP A 529 13.19 3.78 -16.17
N SER A 530 13.70 4.94 -15.74
CA SER A 530 13.99 6.05 -16.63
C SER A 530 15.40 5.97 -17.18
N ALA A 531 15.54 5.74 -18.49
CA ALA A 531 16.84 5.54 -19.13
C ALA A 531 17.59 6.86 -19.38
N LYS A 532 16.88 7.94 -19.66
CA LYS A 532 17.45 9.26 -19.93
C LYS A 532 16.91 10.27 -18.94
N ASN A 533 17.80 10.89 -18.18
CA ASN A 533 17.43 11.79 -17.11
C ASN A 533 18.19 13.11 -17.19
N THR A 534 17.50 14.20 -16.96
CA THR A 534 18.12 15.52 -16.83
C THR A 534 17.73 16.12 -15.49
N VAL A 535 18.70 16.66 -14.79
CA VAL A 535 18.50 17.41 -13.53
C VAL A 535 19.09 18.80 -13.69
N LYS A 536 18.35 19.83 -13.31
CA LYS A 536 18.82 21.22 -13.27
C LYS A 536 18.59 21.80 -11.90
N VAL A 537 19.53 22.56 -11.40
CA VAL A 537 19.42 23.36 -10.16
C VAL A 537 19.52 24.82 -10.53
N ASN A 538 18.45 25.58 -10.31
CA ASN A 538 18.33 26.99 -10.74
C ASN A 538 18.72 27.19 -12.22
N GLY A 539 18.29 26.25 -13.09
CA GLY A 539 18.60 26.26 -14.50
C GLY A 539 19.94 25.64 -14.92
N ALA A 540 20.89 25.46 -13.98
CA ALA A 540 22.19 24.84 -14.27
C ALA A 540 22.08 23.30 -14.28
N VAL A 541 22.59 22.66 -15.33
CA VAL A 541 22.57 21.21 -15.49
C VAL A 541 23.51 20.54 -14.48
N VAL A 542 23.03 19.47 -13.83
CA VAL A 542 23.80 18.61 -12.93
C VAL A 542 24.32 17.40 -13.70
N SER A 543 25.61 17.08 -13.53
CA SER A 543 26.24 15.87 -14.10
C SER A 543 25.97 14.62 -13.24
N ASP A 544 26.36 13.45 -13.75
CA ASP A 544 26.37 12.16 -13.06
C ASP A 544 24.99 11.69 -12.55
N VAL A 545 23.93 11.99 -13.27
CA VAL A 545 22.57 11.54 -12.98
C VAL A 545 22.45 10.06 -13.34
N ARG A 546 22.23 9.19 -12.34
CA ARG A 546 22.15 7.73 -12.50
C ARG A 546 20.74 7.23 -12.18
N ALA A 547 20.16 6.44 -13.09
CA ALA A 547 18.90 5.75 -12.84
C ALA A 547 19.04 4.74 -11.68
N GLY A 548 17.97 4.55 -10.90
CA GLY A 548 17.95 3.64 -9.76
C GLY A 548 18.76 4.12 -8.55
N ALA A 549 19.03 5.42 -8.44
CA ALA A 549 19.80 6.01 -7.35
C ALA A 549 19.16 7.28 -6.81
N TYR A 550 19.55 7.68 -5.60
CA TYR A 550 19.33 9.04 -5.13
C TYR A 550 20.49 9.92 -5.60
N LEU A 551 20.18 11.05 -6.23
CA LEU A 551 21.15 12.08 -6.58
C LEU A 551 21.28 13.04 -5.39
N PRO A 552 22.44 13.10 -4.71
CA PRO A 552 22.69 14.05 -3.64
C PRO A 552 23.05 15.42 -4.21
N ILE A 553 22.28 16.45 -3.87
CA ILE A 553 22.52 17.85 -4.25
C ILE A 553 22.90 18.63 -2.99
N LYS A 554 24.20 18.74 -2.74
CA LYS A 554 24.73 19.48 -1.60
C LYS A 554 24.98 20.93 -1.97
N ARG A 555 24.33 21.86 -1.28
CA ARG A 555 24.56 23.29 -1.47
C ARG A 555 23.98 24.10 -0.31
N ARG A 556 24.32 25.40 -0.28
CA ARG A 556 23.62 26.38 0.55
C ARG A 556 22.32 26.77 -0.16
N TRP A 557 21.20 26.32 0.37
CA TRP A 557 19.88 26.61 -0.14
C TRP A 557 19.34 27.92 0.37
N THR A 558 18.63 28.65 -0.50
CA THR A 558 17.86 29.86 -0.20
C THR A 558 16.39 29.62 -0.57
N ALA A 559 15.49 30.40 0.06
CA ALA A 559 14.06 30.27 -0.22
C ALA A 559 13.76 30.54 -1.72
N GLY A 560 13.09 29.60 -2.36
CA GLY A 560 12.73 29.68 -3.79
C GLY A 560 13.73 29.03 -4.73
N ASP A 561 14.84 28.46 -4.25
CA ASP A 561 15.73 27.65 -5.09
C ASP A 561 14.96 26.47 -5.70
N THR A 562 15.28 26.10 -6.95
CA THR A 562 14.56 25.09 -7.70
C THR A 562 15.45 23.94 -8.14
N VAL A 563 14.87 22.73 -8.11
CA VAL A 563 15.41 21.55 -8.79
C VAL A 563 14.36 21.08 -9.81
N GLU A 564 14.77 20.97 -11.06
CA GLU A 564 13.94 20.48 -12.16
C GLU A 564 14.45 19.11 -12.60
N LEU A 565 13.57 18.12 -12.56
CA LEU A 565 13.82 16.76 -13.02
C LEU A 565 13.06 16.53 -14.32
N SER A 566 13.68 15.81 -15.25
CA SER A 566 13.03 15.35 -16.47
C SER A 566 13.38 13.88 -16.69
N PHE A 567 12.34 13.03 -16.66
CA PHE A 567 12.43 11.58 -16.81
C PHE A 567 12.01 11.14 -18.22
N ASP A 568 12.61 10.07 -18.71
CA ASP A 568 12.25 9.47 -19.99
C ASP A 568 10.90 8.71 -19.89
N MET A 569 9.88 9.28 -20.50
CA MET A 569 8.53 8.71 -20.55
C MET A 569 8.23 7.90 -21.83
N THR A 570 9.26 7.45 -22.54
CA THR A 570 9.10 6.54 -23.68
C THR A 570 8.43 5.25 -23.24
N THR A 571 7.43 4.80 -24.02
CA THR A 571 6.79 3.50 -23.78
C THR A 571 7.80 2.37 -23.96
N ARG A 572 7.91 1.48 -22.98
CA ARG A 572 8.83 0.35 -22.98
C ARG A 572 8.06 -0.95 -23.12
N LEU A 573 8.53 -1.82 -23.98
CA LEU A 573 8.06 -3.20 -24.09
C LEU A 573 8.99 -4.08 -23.25
N LEU A 574 8.46 -4.66 -22.19
CA LEU A 574 9.20 -5.49 -21.25
C LEU A 574 9.05 -6.96 -21.62
N LYS A 575 10.14 -7.72 -21.60
CA LYS A 575 10.15 -9.18 -21.69
C LYS A 575 10.48 -9.77 -20.31
N ALA A 576 9.79 -10.84 -19.95
CA ALA A 576 10.13 -11.59 -18.75
C ALA A 576 11.41 -12.43 -18.94
N ASN A 577 12.00 -12.87 -17.82
CA ASN A 577 13.05 -13.88 -17.86
C ASN A 577 12.52 -15.13 -18.59
N PRO A 578 13.30 -15.76 -19.49
CA PRO A 578 12.88 -16.96 -20.21
C PRO A 578 12.43 -18.15 -19.34
N ALA A 579 12.81 -18.16 -18.06
CA ALA A 579 12.34 -19.15 -17.10
C ALA A 579 10.85 -18.95 -16.70
N VAL A 580 10.27 -17.76 -16.89
CA VAL A 580 8.84 -17.50 -16.68
C VAL A 580 8.06 -18.07 -17.86
N ASN A 581 7.53 -19.28 -17.70
CA ASN A 581 6.97 -20.05 -18.81
C ASN A 581 5.76 -19.36 -19.49
N GLU A 582 4.86 -18.75 -18.72
CA GLU A 582 3.64 -18.14 -19.27
C GLU A 582 3.88 -16.84 -20.05
N ASP A 583 5.05 -16.22 -19.87
CA ASP A 583 5.39 -14.96 -20.52
C ASP A 583 6.32 -15.12 -21.73
N ARG A 584 6.68 -16.36 -22.10
CA ARG A 584 7.44 -16.62 -23.31
C ARG A 584 6.70 -16.18 -24.54
N GLY A 585 7.36 -15.42 -25.42
CA GLY A 585 6.73 -14.88 -26.63
C GLY A 585 5.74 -13.74 -26.36
N ARG A 586 5.81 -13.11 -25.17
CA ARG A 586 4.92 -12.01 -24.75
C ARG A 586 5.73 -10.78 -24.32
N VAL A 587 5.08 -9.64 -24.34
CA VAL A 587 5.59 -8.37 -23.82
C VAL A 587 4.54 -7.70 -22.94
N ALA A 588 5.00 -7.00 -21.92
CA ALA A 588 4.20 -6.09 -21.12
C ALA A 588 4.56 -4.64 -21.46
N PHE A 589 3.59 -3.75 -21.42
CA PHE A 589 3.76 -2.35 -21.74
C PHE A 589 3.92 -1.53 -20.44
N GLN A 590 4.97 -0.72 -20.39
CA GLN A 590 5.23 0.19 -19.29
C GLN A 590 5.53 1.60 -19.81
N ARG A 591 4.95 2.61 -19.18
CA ARG A 591 5.30 4.02 -19.39
C ARG A 591 5.43 4.74 -18.05
N GLY A 592 6.61 5.26 -17.79
CA GLY A 592 6.92 5.74 -16.42
C GLY A 592 6.77 4.60 -15.40
N PRO A 593 6.13 4.85 -14.23
CA PRO A 593 5.88 3.83 -13.22
C PRO A 593 4.68 2.91 -13.55
N VAL A 594 3.87 3.27 -14.57
CA VAL A 594 2.58 2.63 -14.86
C VAL A 594 2.75 1.47 -15.83
N VAL A 595 2.21 0.32 -15.46
CA VAL A 595 2.02 -0.85 -16.33
C VAL A 595 0.64 -0.74 -17.00
N PHE A 596 0.57 -1.15 -18.27
CA PHE A 596 -0.65 -1.07 -19.06
C PHE A 596 -1.17 -2.47 -19.39
N CYS A 597 -2.48 -2.58 -19.59
CA CYS A 597 -3.15 -3.80 -20.02
C CYS A 597 -4.13 -3.54 -21.14
N MET A 598 -4.44 -4.58 -21.91
CA MET A 598 -5.57 -4.58 -22.84
C MET A 598 -6.83 -4.98 -22.11
N GLU A 599 -7.94 -4.28 -22.34
CA GLU A 599 -9.29 -4.77 -22.05
C GLU A 599 -10.04 -5.04 -23.37
N GLY A 600 -10.84 -6.12 -23.38
CA GLY A 600 -11.63 -6.48 -24.56
C GLY A 600 -12.62 -5.40 -24.98
N LEU A 601 -13.13 -4.60 -24.05
CA LEU A 601 -14.02 -3.45 -24.32
C LEU A 601 -13.40 -2.37 -25.19
N ASP A 602 -12.07 -2.24 -25.18
CA ASP A 602 -11.33 -1.20 -25.86
C ASP A 602 -10.89 -1.60 -27.28
N GLN A 603 -11.05 -2.88 -27.65
CA GLN A 603 -10.56 -3.38 -28.93
C GLN A 603 -11.61 -3.24 -30.03
N ALA A 604 -11.13 -3.05 -31.26
CA ALA A 604 -11.97 -2.74 -32.42
C ALA A 604 -13.02 -3.81 -32.74
N ASN A 605 -12.73 -5.08 -32.44
CA ASN A 605 -13.67 -6.17 -32.70
C ASN A 605 -14.87 -6.22 -31.75
N LYS A 606 -14.87 -5.43 -30.66
CA LYS A 606 -15.93 -5.35 -29.62
C LYS A 606 -16.49 -6.71 -29.17
N ALA A 607 -15.84 -7.81 -29.55
CA ALA A 607 -16.26 -9.17 -29.21
C ALA A 607 -15.96 -9.52 -27.74
N GLY A 608 -15.32 -8.63 -27.00
CA GLY A 608 -14.99 -8.78 -25.60
C GLY A 608 -13.90 -9.82 -25.33
N ASN A 609 -13.27 -10.40 -26.35
CA ASN A 609 -12.15 -11.33 -26.20
C ASN A 609 -10.85 -10.74 -26.77
N LEU A 610 -9.72 -11.25 -26.28
CA LEU A 610 -8.38 -10.81 -26.69
C LEU A 610 -7.62 -11.89 -27.47
N VAL A 611 -8.31 -12.93 -27.91
CA VAL A 611 -7.70 -14.05 -28.65
C VAL A 611 -7.21 -13.55 -30.01
N GLY A 612 -6.00 -13.96 -30.38
CA GLY A 612 -5.40 -13.66 -31.67
C GLY A 612 -4.72 -12.29 -31.79
N TYR A 613 -4.81 -11.42 -30.80
CA TYR A 613 -4.08 -10.16 -30.80
C TYR A 613 -2.57 -10.38 -30.59
N THR A 614 -1.75 -9.74 -31.39
CA THR A 614 -0.28 -9.72 -31.28
C THR A 614 0.24 -8.30 -31.41
N ALA A 615 1.21 -7.94 -30.58
CA ALA A 615 1.92 -6.67 -30.65
C ALA A 615 3.07 -6.73 -31.67
N LYS A 616 3.27 -5.66 -32.43
CA LYS A 616 4.43 -5.53 -33.32
C LYS A 616 5.64 -5.05 -32.49
N LEU A 617 6.66 -5.90 -32.32
CA LEU A 617 7.76 -5.64 -31.37
C LEU A 617 8.59 -4.40 -31.70
N ASP A 618 8.74 -4.08 -32.96
CA ASP A 618 9.44 -2.90 -33.50
C ASP A 618 8.51 -1.69 -33.73
N GLY A 619 7.25 -1.79 -33.33
CA GLY A 619 6.28 -0.69 -33.43
C GLY A 619 6.48 0.36 -32.33
N GLU A 620 6.18 1.61 -32.65
CA GLU A 620 6.12 2.71 -31.68
C GLU A 620 4.70 2.91 -31.20
N SER A 621 4.54 3.08 -29.87
CA SER A 621 3.24 3.40 -29.29
C SER A 621 2.96 4.89 -29.40
N SER A 622 1.77 5.28 -29.86
CA SER A 622 1.25 6.62 -29.64
C SER A 622 0.69 6.74 -28.22
N VAL A 623 0.72 7.94 -27.67
CA VAL A 623 0.33 8.25 -26.29
C VAL A 623 -0.69 9.36 -26.30
N ARG A 624 -1.84 9.16 -25.67
CA ARG A 624 -2.89 10.17 -25.58
C ARG A 624 -3.51 10.20 -24.18
N TYR A 625 -3.66 11.38 -23.61
CA TYR A 625 -4.44 11.57 -22.39
C TYR A 625 -5.92 11.73 -22.73
N GLU A 626 -6.78 10.93 -22.09
CA GLU A 626 -8.24 10.96 -22.26
C GLU A 626 -8.89 11.36 -20.94
N ALA A 627 -9.37 12.58 -20.87
CA ALA A 627 -9.92 13.17 -19.65
C ALA A 627 -11.22 12.49 -19.17
N ASP A 628 -12.04 12.05 -20.14
CA ASP A 628 -13.36 11.46 -19.86
C ASP A 628 -13.32 9.94 -19.66
N LEU A 629 -12.18 9.30 -19.91
CA LEU A 629 -12.01 7.86 -19.73
C LEU A 629 -11.48 7.57 -18.32
N LEU A 630 -12.22 6.74 -17.53
CA LEU A 630 -11.76 6.22 -16.23
C LEU A 630 -11.25 7.30 -15.26
N GLY A 631 -11.84 8.50 -15.30
CA GLY A 631 -11.46 9.63 -14.46
C GLY A 631 -10.23 10.41 -14.91
N GLY A 632 -9.77 10.17 -16.15
CA GLY A 632 -8.62 10.81 -16.79
C GLY A 632 -7.37 9.94 -16.74
N VAL A 633 -7.07 9.28 -17.86
CA VAL A 633 -5.93 8.37 -17.98
C VAL A 633 -5.15 8.58 -19.28
N VAL A 634 -3.88 8.21 -19.28
CA VAL A 634 -3.14 8.03 -20.52
C VAL A 634 -3.53 6.69 -21.13
N VAL A 635 -3.79 6.68 -22.42
CA VAL A 635 -4.02 5.50 -23.27
C VAL A 635 -2.83 5.32 -24.19
N LEU A 636 -2.38 4.08 -24.36
CA LEU A 636 -1.40 3.71 -25.38
C LEU A 636 -2.14 3.08 -26.56
N GLU A 637 -1.77 3.48 -27.76
CA GLU A 637 -2.16 2.81 -28.99
C GLU A 637 -0.90 2.26 -29.67
N HIS A 638 -0.85 0.94 -29.82
CA HIS A 638 0.34 0.25 -30.31
C HIS A 638 0.00 -0.55 -31.58
N PRO A 639 0.82 -0.48 -32.64
CA PRO A 639 0.59 -1.27 -33.84
C PRO A 639 0.72 -2.76 -33.56
N GLY A 640 -0.16 -3.54 -34.15
CA GLY A 640 -0.22 -4.98 -34.00
C GLY A 640 -1.04 -5.66 -35.07
N ALA A 641 -1.51 -6.84 -34.79
CA ALA A 641 -2.42 -7.59 -35.65
C ALA A 641 -3.42 -8.40 -34.83
N VAL A 642 -4.48 -8.80 -35.49
CA VAL A 642 -5.44 -9.79 -34.99
C VAL A 642 -5.57 -10.92 -36.00
N ALA A 643 -5.34 -12.15 -35.53
CA ALA A 643 -5.54 -13.36 -36.33
C ALA A 643 -7.06 -13.64 -36.46
N GLN A 644 -7.55 -13.83 -37.68
CA GLN A 644 -8.89 -14.37 -37.91
C GLN A 644 -8.79 -15.90 -37.90
N SER A 645 -9.51 -16.55 -36.99
CA SER A 645 -9.72 -17.99 -37.03
C SER A 645 -10.59 -18.33 -38.25
N ALA A 646 -10.15 -19.24 -39.09
CA ALA A 646 -11.03 -19.83 -40.10
C ALA A 646 -12.17 -20.56 -39.37
N ALA A 647 -13.40 -20.27 -39.78
CA ALA A 647 -14.63 -20.68 -39.05
C ALA A 647 -14.87 -22.21 -38.97
N ASP A 648 -14.06 -23.03 -39.65
CA ASP A 648 -14.28 -24.48 -39.78
C ASP A 648 -13.02 -25.34 -39.54
N THR A 649 -12.01 -24.85 -38.83
CA THR A 649 -10.88 -25.70 -38.43
C THR A 649 -11.28 -26.55 -37.23
N GLY A 650 -11.10 -27.86 -37.29
CA GLY A 650 -11.26 -28.76 -36.13
C GLY A 650 -10.32 -28.34 -35.00
N LEU A 651 -10.44 -29.02 -33.85
CA LEU A 651 -9.66 -28.74 -32.64
C LEU A 651 -8.14 -28.74 -32.90
N TYR A 652 -7.68 -29.57 -33.82
CA TYR A 652 -6.29 -29.66 -34.25
C TYR A 652 -6.22 -29.69 -35.77
N TYR A 653 -5.27 -28.96 -36.38
CA TYR A 653 -4.98 -28.95 -37.81
C TYR A 653 -3.48 -29.03 -38.07
N SER A 654 -3.10 -29.47 -39.27
CA SER A 654 -1.70 -29.60 -39.64
C SER A 654 -1.02 -28.23 -39.76
N ALA A 655 0.11 -28.06 -39.09
CA ALA A 655 0.91 -26.84 -39.22
C ALA A 655 1.45 -26.60 -40.65
N ASN A 656 1.45 -27.66 -41.49
CA ASN A 656 1.87 -27.63 -42.90
C ASN A 656 0.69 -27.39 -43.87
N ALA A 657 -0.53 -27.31 -43.38
CA ALA A 657 -1.68 -26.98 -44.20
C ALA A 657 -1.53 -25.54 -44.71
N SER A 658 -1.77 -25.35 -45.99
CA SER A 658 -1.68 -24.04 -46.64
C SER A 658 -2.84 -23.08 -46.29
N GLU A 659 -3.56 -23.34 -45.19
CA GLU A 659 -4.58 -22.47 -44.67
C GLU A 659 -3.91 -21.22 -44.11
N LYS A 660 -4.07 -20.14 -44.82
CA LYS A 660 -3.60 -18.82 -44.43
C LYS A 660 -4.48 -18.36 -43.24
N VAL A 661 -3.94 -18.41 -42.02
CA VAL A 661 -4.44 -17.58 -40.96
C VAL A 661 -4.34 -16.13 -41.46
N THR A 662 -5.48 -15.52 -41.80
CA THR A 662 -5.47 -14.15 -42.27
C THR A 662 -5.26 -13.26 -41.05
N GLU A 663 -4.11 -12.62 -40.99
CA GLU A 663 -3.84 -11.61 -39.97
C GLU A 663 -4.24 -10.21 -40.54
N ASN A 664 -5.09 -9.53 -39.83
CA ASN A 664 -5.44 -8.15 -40.13
C ASN A 664 -4.64 -7.21 -39.26
N ALA A 665 -4.12 -6.12 -39.86
CA ALA A 665 -3.50 -5.07 -39.05
C ALA A 665 -4.50 -4.55 -38.02
N ALA A 666 -4.03 -4.36 -36.79
CA ALA A 666 -4.82 -3.90 -35.66
C ALA A 666 -4.03 -2.86 -34.87
N THR A 667 -4.77 -1.94 -34.27
CA THR A 667 -4.20 -1.06 -33.21
C THR A 667 -4.61 -1.63 -31.87
N LEU A 668 -3.63 -2.01 -31.06
CA LEU A 668 -3.84 -2.45 -29.69
C LEU A 668 -4.02 -1.23 -28.81
N ARG A 669 -5.18 -1.11 -28.19
CA ARG A 669 -5.48 -0.04 -27.25
C ARG A 669 -5.27 -0.56 -25.82
N LEU A 670 -4.43 0.14 -25.05
CA LEU A 670 -4.06 -0.26 -23.69
C LEU A 670 -4.35 0.88 -22.72
N ILE A 671 -4.90 0.51 -21.56
CA ILE A 671 -5.17 1.39 -20.42
C ILE A 671 -4.26 1.05 -19.25
N PRO A 672 -4.10 1.96 -18.26
CA PRO A 672 -3.37 1.64 -17.04
C PRO A 672 -3.95 0.42 -16.33
N TYR A 673 -3.09 -0.51 -15.92
CA TYR A 673 -3.51 -1.73 -15.21
C TYR A 673 -4.33 -1.43 -13.95
N TYR A 674 -4.00 -0.39 -13.19
CA TYR A 674 -4.77 -0.07 -11.97
C TYR A 674 -6.23 0.31 -12.27
N ALA A 675 -6.54 0.72 -13.49
CA ALA A 675 -7.86 1.22 -13.89
C ALA A 675 -8.77 0.15 -14.52
N TRP A 676 -8.26 -1.06 -14.79
CA TRP A 676 -9.05 -2.13 -15.39
C TRP A 676 -10.22 -2.57 -14.49
N SER A 677 -11.22 -3.20 -15.08
CA SER A 677 -12.42 -3.70 -14.36
C SER A 677 -13.20 -2.63 -13.57
N ASN A 678 -13.17 -1.37 -14.04
CA ASN A 678 -14.04 -0.31 -13.51
C ASN A 678 -15.21 0.01 -14.44
N ARG A 679 -15.43 -0.84 -15.45
CA ARG A 679 -16.51 -0.77 -16.44
C ARG A 679 -17.27 -2.11 -16.46
N ALA A 680 -17.97 -2.41 -17.54
CA ALA A 680 -18.61 -3.73 -17.70
C ALA A 680 -17.57 -4.86 -17.66
N PRO A 681 -17.94 -6.06 -17.20
CA PRO A 681 -17.06 -7.21 -17.22
C PRO A 681 -16.48 -7.47 -18.61
N SER A 682 -15.17 -7.66 -18.68
CA SER A 682 -14.43 -7.83 -19.92
C SER A 682 -13.19 -8.70 -19.70
N THR A 683 -12.71 -9.33 -20.76
CA THR A 683 -11.38 -9.94 -20.75
C THR A 683 -10.30 -8.90 -20.53
N MET A 684 -9.22 -9.29 -19.88
CA MET A 684 -8.05 -8.43 -19.67
C MET A 684 -6.77 -9.23 -19.83
N GLN A 685 -5.71 -8.61 -20.35
CA GLN A 685 -4.35 -9.15 -20.31
C GLN A 685 -3.28 -8.06 -20.20
N VAL A 686 -2.28 -8.33 -19.39
CA VAL A 686 -1.06 -7.49 -19.23
C VAL A 686 0.02 -7.95 -20.23
N TRP A 687 0.24 -9.26 -20.31
CA TRP A 687 1.25 -9.86 -21.19
C TRP A 687 0.65 -10.20 -22.57
N VAL A 688 1.04 -9.45 -23.58
CA VAL A 688 0.52 -9.54 -24.94
C VAL A 688 1.50 -10.34 -25.80
N PRO A 689 1.04 -11.36 -26.56
CA PRO A 689 1.90 -12.03 -27.55
C PRO A 689 2.51 -11.00 -28.53
N TYR A 690 3.74 -11.22 -28.95
CA TYR A 690 4.39 -10.35 -29.91
C TYR A 690 4.88 -11.09 -31.16
N ARG A 691 5.10 -10.33 -32.22
CA ARG A 691 5.79 -10.77 -33.43
C ARG A 691 6.81 -9.73 -33.88
N TYR A 692 7.77 -10.17 -34.67
CA TYR A 692 8.60 -9.30 -35.46
C TYR A 692 7.84 -8.91 -36.75
N SER A 693 8.21 -7.78 -37.34
CA SER A 693 7.61 -7.29 -38.60
C SER A 693 7.78 -8.30 -39.76
#